data_86a360bc5c5579d3fd1c3d6d903510cc
#
_entry.id   86a360bc5c5579d3fd1c3d6d903510cc
#
_cell.length_a   1.000
_cell.length_b   1.000
_cell.length_c   1.000
_cell.angle_alpha   90.00
_cell.angle_beta   90.00
_cell.angle_gamma   90.00
#
_symmetry.space_group_name_H-M   'P 1'
#
loop_
_entity.id
_entity.type
_entity.pdbx_description
1 polymer ?
#
loop_
_entity_poly.entity_id
_entity_poly.type
_entity_poly.pdbx_seq_one_letter_code
_entity_poly.pdbx_strand_id
1 'polypeptide(L)'
;MPLLPPYGGLTRMPNRLAGETSPYLLQHKDNPVDWYAWGPEALERARETDRPILLSIGYSACHWCHVMERESFEDSETAAYMNEHFVPIKVDREERPDVDSIYMEAVQGMTGHGGWPLTAFLDPDGVPFYGGTYFPPDPRHGMPSFRMVMEAVVQSWTTKRDRIRASADRIKHQLGAVGRIEAVDEELIPDLLDQATSTLGSIADMERGGFGSAPKFPPASALELLLARGMTDPVEVTLDAMAFGGIYDQIGGGFARYSVDDVWLVPHFEKMLYDNALLARTYLHGWQTLGHERYRRVCEETLVWALREMRGPEGGFHSALDADSEGEEGRFYLWTPAQIREALEGVGSPGVADDVIAYYGAKEEGNFEGRNILHVPGGAEAAPPAELDDARRAMYTYRSRRVWPGKDDKRLCSWNALMVGALAEAGAALPCRDYLDAAVAGAEFIWRDLRDENGRLLRTYKDSRAHLAAYLEDYAYVVEALLALYEATFDVRWFDAARETADLMIELFADDERGGFFTTAHDHEELVVRRKDLDDHPIPSGNSAAAFGLLRLAALTGEHEYERRAVGVFRLLQRAAVRHPQALAHLLCGMDFYFASVKEVALVAPAGGDGLGDLASVVRSGFRPHVVLAGGPEGTDRPELLRDRGTVDGEPAAYVCQNFACQRPVTEPEALAASLNQ
;
A
#
# COMPACT_ATOMS: atom_id res chain seq x y z
N MET A 1 26.84 45.81 -38.69
CA MET A 1 26.34 44.43 -38.77
C MET A 1 25.73 44.12 -37.40
N PRO A 2 24.42 44.01 -37.24
CA PRO A 2 23.84 43.60 -35.97
C PRO A 2 23.91 42.07 -35.86
N LEU A 3 24.33 41.63 -34.68
CA LEU A 3 24.38 40.20 -34.29
C LEU A 3 22.97 39.65 -34.28
N LEU A 4 22.74 38.56 -35.02
CA LEU A 4 21.52 37.76 -34.96
C LEU A 4 21.36 37.16 -33.55
N PRO A 5 20.11 37.10 -32.99
CA PRO A 5 19.88 36.45 -31.73
C PRO A 5 20.09 34.92 -31.86
N PRO A 6 20.45 34.20 -30.77
CA PRO A 6 20.66 32.78 -30.79
C PRO A 6 19.35 32.05 -31.18
N TYR A 7 19.49 30.99 -31.94
CA TYR A 7 18.45 30.10 -32.43
C TYR A 7 17.42 29.82 -31.35
N GLY A 8 16.20 30.28 -31.55
CA GLY A 8 15.06 29.86 -30.76
C GLY A 8 14.86 28.35 -30.95
N GLY A 9 15.03 27.62 -29.86
CA GLY A 9 14.60 26.25 -29.82
C GLY A 9 13.12 26.21 -30.17
N LEU A 10 12.77 25.45 -31.22
CA LEU A 10 11.38 25.10 -31.49
C LEU A 10 10.84 24.44 -30.24
N THR A 11 9.99 25.12 -29.50
CA THR A 11 9.21 24.49 -28.42
C THR A 11 8.40 23.38 -29.08
N ARG A 12 8.82 22.15 -28.86
CA ARG A 12 8.13 20.97 -29.36
C ARG A 12 6.74 20.97 -28.74
N MET A 13 5.70 20.72 -29.54
CA MET A 13 4.36 20.56 -28.96
C MET A 13 4.32 19.29 -28.11
N PRO A 14 3.73 19.36 -26.92
CA PRO A 14 3.58 18.19 -26.07
C PRO A 14 2.83 17.07 -26.81
N ASN A 15 3.13 15.81 -26.45
CA ASN A 15 2.38 14.66 -26.94
C ASN A 15 1.01 14.53 -26.24
N ARG A 16 0.24 13.48 -26.53
CA ARG A 16 -1.14 13.29 -26.01
C ARG A 16 -1.21 13.21 -24.49
N LEU A 17 -0.14 12.80 -23.81
CA LEU A 17 -0.09 12.69 -22.36
C LEU A 17 -0.24 14.03 -21.63
N ALA A 18 -0.11 15.16 -22.34
CA ALA A 18 -0.34 16.49 -21.75
C ALA A 18 -1.80 16.73 -21.30
N GLY A 19 -2.76 15.91 -21.75
CA GLY A 19 -4.16 15.94 -21.32
C GLY A 19 -4.47 15.05 -20.10
N GLU A 20 -3.49 14.29 -19.62
CA GLU A 20 -3.65 13.38 -18.51
C GLU A 20 -3.50 14.07 -17.15
N THR A 21 -3.92 13.39 -16.07
CA THR A 21 -3.78 13.89 -14.70
C THR A 21 -2.67 13.16 -13.94
N SER A 22 -2.34 11.91 -14.31
CA SER A 22 -1.27 11.14 -13.69
C SER A 22 0.05 11.90 -13.73
N PRO A 23 0.71 12.14 -12.58
CA PRO A 23 2.06 12.73 -12.55
C PRO A 23 3.06 11.94 -13.39
N TYR A 24 2.97 10.60 -13.38
CA TYR A 24 3.84 9.75 -14.20
C TYR A 24 3.64 9.96 -15.71
N LEU A 25 2.40 10.03 -16.17
CA LEU A 25 2.12 10.28 -17.58
C LEU A 25 2.57 11.68 -17.98
N LEU A 26 2.33 12.67 -17.11
CA LEU A 26 2.75 14.06 -17.33
C LEU A 26 4.26 14.25 -17.39
N GLN A 27 5.05 13.43 -16.67
CA GLN A 27 6.52 13.42 -16.79
C GLN A 27 6.96 13.16 -18.24
N HIS A 28 6.25 12.30 -18.95
CA HIS A 28 6.56 11.90 -20.34
C HIS A 28 5.91 12.75 -21.44
N LYS A 29 5.15 13.79 -21.10
CA LYS A 29 4.40 14.62 -22.08
C LYS A 29 5.27 15.34 -23.09
N ASP A 30 6.51 15.67 -22.73
CA ASP A 30 7.47 16.42 -23.56
C ASP A 30 8.48 15.49 -24.26
N ASN A 31 8.40 14.17 -24.06
CA ASN A 31 9.24 13.20 -24.76
C ASN A 31 9.03 13.28 -26.28
N PRO A 32 10.08 12.99 -27.09
CA PRO A 32 9.96 12.85 -28.54
C PRO A 32 9.11 11.67 -29.01
N VAL A 33 8.79 10.74 -28.14
CA VAL A 33 7.89 9.62 -28.41
C VAL A 33 6.45 10.13 -28.44
N ASP A 34 5.68 9.70 -29.45
CA ASP A 34 4.25 10.04 -29.61
C ASP A 34 3.39 9.11 -28.74
N TRP A 35 3.57 9.24 -27.44
CA TRP A 35 2.89 8.43 -26.43
C TRP A 35 1.37 8.57 -26.46
N TYR A 36 0.70 7.44 -26.35
CA TYR A 36 -0.72 7.34 -26.01
C TYR A 36 -0.86 6.92 -24.54
N ALA A 37 -1.91 7.37 -23.87
CA ALA A 37 -2.40 6.67 -22.67
C ALA A 37 -3.10 5.37 -23.08
N TRP A 38 -3.25 4.42 -22.14
CA TRP A 38 -4.05 3.21 -22.38
C TRP A 38 -5.50 3.58 -22.62
N GLY A 39 -6.07 3.12 -23.73
CA GLY A 39 -7.45 3.36 -24.06
C GLY A 39 -7.81 3.02 -25.52
N PRO A 40 -9.10 3.21 -25.89
CA PRO A 40 -9.62 2.84 -27.21
C PRO A 40 -8.85 3.49 -28.38
N GLU A 41 -8.46 4.77 -28.26
CA GLU A 41 -7.74 5.50 -29.31
C GLU A 41 -6.44 4.79 -29.71
N ALA A 42 -5.66 4.35 -28.72
CA ALA A 42 -4.38 3.65 -28.97
C ALA A 42 -4.60 2.29 -29.63
N LEU A 43 -5.57 1.53 -29.14
CA LEU A 43 -5.90 0.18 -29.65
C LEU A 43 -6.47 0.25 -31.07
N GLU A 44 -7.36 1.20 -31.35
CA GLU A 44 -7.88 1.44 -32.71
C GLU A 44 -6.75 1.83 -33.66
N ARG A 45 -5.86 2.72 -33.21
CA ARG A 45 -4.69 3.13 -33.99
C ARG A 45 -3.80 1.96 -34.36
N ALA A 46 -3.57 1.02 -33.41
CA ALA A 46 -2.79 -0.18 -33.68
C ALA A 46 -3.47 -1.08 -34.73
N ARG A 47 -4.78 -1.27 -34.65
CA ARG A 47 -5.57 -2.03 -35.62
C ARG A 47 -5.57 -1.41 -37.01
N GLU A 48 -5.83 -0.09 -37.10
CA GLU A 48 -5.86 0.64 -38.38
C GLU A 48 -4.53 0.61 -39.11
N THR A 49 -3.42 0.68 -38.39
CA THR A 49 -2.08 0.75 -38.96
C THR A 49 -1.38 -0.60 -39.07
N ASP A 50 -1.99 -1.66 -38.51
CA ASP A 50 -1.40 -3.01 -38.41
C ASP A 50 0.01 -3.00 -37.77
N ARG A 51 0.23 -2.10 -36.79
CA ARG A 51 1.49 -1.97 -36.07
C ARG A 51 1.40 -2.64 -34.70
N PRO A 52 2.49 -3.27 -34.22
CA PRO A 52 2.52 -3.77 -32.86
C PRO A 52 2.49 -2.62 -31.87
N ILE A 53 1.93 -2.89 -30.69
CA ILE A 53 1.94 -1.95 -29.57
C ILE A 53 3.25 -2.12 -28.81
N LEU A 54 3.91 -1.01 -28.48
CA LEU A 54 4.99 -0.95 -27.50
C LEU A 54 4.41 -0.38 -26.20
N LEU A 55 4.16 -1.26 -25.23
CA LEU A 55 3.62 -0.90 -23.94
C LEU A 55 4.74 -0.67 -22.93
N SER A 56 4.75 0.49 -22.28
CA SER A 56 5.66 0.84 -21.18
C SER A 56 4.86 1.17 -19.93
N ILE A 57 5.06 0.40 -18.86
CA ILE A 57 4.38 0.56 -17.57
C ILE A 57 5.38 0.94 -16.51
N GLY A 58 5.02 1.87 -15.64
CA GLY A 58 5.81 2.33 -14.51
C GLY A 58 4.99 3.17 -13.55
N TYR A 59 5.64 3.95 -12.73
CA TYR A 59 5.02 4.88 -11.77
C TYR A 59 5.95 6.06 -11.47
N SER A 60 5.41 7.12 -10.88
CA SER A 60 6.07 8.42 -10.75
C SER A 60 7.37 8.38 -9.95
N ALA A 61 7.42 7.66 -8.84
CA ALA A 61 8.59 7.56 -7.96
C ALA A 61 9.63 6.50 -8.40
N CYS A 62 9.47 5.88 -9.56
CA CYS A 62 10.28 4.76 -10.04
C CYS A 62 11.63 5.22 -10.60
N HIS A 63 12.71 5.06 -9.85
CA HIS A 63 14.08 5.42 -10.28
C HIS A 63 14.49 4.85 -11.65
N TRP A 64 14.32 3.53 -11.88
CA TRP A 64 14.67 2.90 -13.16
C TRP A 64 13.78 3.33 -14.33
N CYS A 65 12.56 3.83 -14.05
CA CYS A 65 11.71 4.43 -15.06
C CYS A 65 12.30 5.77 -15.53
N HIS A 66 12.81 6.60 -14.60
CA HIS A 66 13.54 7.83 -14.92
C HIS A 66 14.84 7.57 -15.68
N VAL A 67 15.57 6.51 -15.32
CA VAL A 67 16.78 6.10 -16.05
C VAL A 67 16.43 5.76 -17.50
N MET A 68 15.41 4.92 -17.72
CA MET A 68 15.00 4.53 -19.08
C MET A 68 14.44 5.71 -19.88
N GLU A 69 13.79 6.66 -19.25
CA GLU A 69 13.33 7.91 -19.88
C GLU A 69 14.50 8.69 -20.44
N ARG A 70 15.48 9.02 -19.61
CA ARG A 70 16.67 9.80 -19.99
C ARG A 70 17.50 9.09 -21.05
N GLU A 71 17.68 7.77 -20.92
CA GLU A 71 18.55 6.99 -21.81
C GLU A 71 17.89 6.64 -23.15
N SER A 72 16.56 6.51 -23.23
CA SER A 72 15.88 5.96 -24.41
C SER A 72 14.71 6.82 -24.91
N PHE A 73 13.84 7.33 -24.02
CA PHE A 73 12.62 8.02 -24.46
C PHE A 73 12.84 9.49 -24.81
N GLU A 74 13.89 10.12 -24.28
CA GLU A 74 14.34 11.46 -24.65
C GLU A 74 15.24 11.46 -25.89
N ASP A 75 15.82 10.30 -26.27
CA ASP A 75 16.65 10.17 -27.47
C ASP A 75 15.81 10.25 -28.76
N SER A 76 16.12 11.24 -29.59
CA SER A 76 15.33 11.54 -30.77
C SER A 76 15.39 10.44 -31.85
N GLU A 77 16.49 9.68 -31.95
CA GLU A 77 16.63 8.60 -32.95
C GLU A 77 15.83 7.37 -32.51
N THR A 78 15.89 7.03 -31.21
CA THR A 78 15.10 5.97 -30.60
C THR A 78 13.62 6.28 -30.72
N ALA A 79 13.21 7.50 -30.35
CA ALA A 79 11.84 7.96 -30.46
C ALA A 79 11.28 7.94 -31.88
N ALA A 80 12.08 8.38 -32.88
CA ALA A 80 11.67 8.33 -34.26
C ALA A 80 11.38 6.89 -34.72
N TYR A 81 12.22 5.95 -34.30
CA TYR A 81 12.01 4.53 -34.61
C TYR A 81 10.76 3.96 -33.92
N MET A 82 10.55 4.32 -32.66
CA MET A 82 9.32 3.93 -31.92
C MET A 82 8.07 4.43 -32.64
N ASN A 83 8.06 5.71 -33.01
CA ASN A 83 6.91 6.36 -33.67
C ASN A 83 6.63 5.80 -35.07
N GLU A 84 7.66 5.35 -35.80
CA GLU A 84 7.52 4.77 -37.14
C GLU A 84 6.94 3.35 -37.09
N HIS A 85 7.43 2.53 -36.18
CA HIS A 85 7.19 1.08 -36.21
C HIS A 85 6.18 0.57 -35.17
N PHE A 86 5.86 1.35 -34.16
CA PHE A 86 4.96 0.94 -33.06
C PHE A 86 3.82 1.95 -32.83
N VAL A 87 2.83 1.54 -32.06
CA VAL A 87 1.94 2.43 -31.33
C VAL A 87 2.42 2.42 -29.88
N PRO A 88 3.14 3.47 -29.44
CA PRO A 88 3.69 3.51 -28.09
C PRO A 88 2.62 3.89 -27.07
N ILE A 89 2.40 3.04 -26.08
CA ILE A 89 1.44 3.25 -24.99
C ILE A 89 2.19 3.37 -23.65
N LYS A 90 1.83 4.39 -22.87
CA LYS A 90 2.35 4.61 -21.52
C LYS A 90 1.27 4.35 -20.49
N VAL A 91 1.59 3.63 -19.40
CA VAL A 91 0.65 3.28 -18.35
C VAL A 91 1.24 3.61 -16.99
N ASP A 92 0.46 4.32 -16.17
CA ASP A 92 0.70 4.43 -14.73
C ASP A 92 0.09 3.20 -14.04
N ARG A 93 0.95 2.34 -13.48
CA ARG A 93 0.52 1.12 -12.79
C ARG A 93 -0.38 1.38 -11.59
N GLU A 94 -0.24 2.54 -10.98
CA GLU A 94 -0.98 2.88 -9.76
C GLU A 94 -2.42 3.31 -10.09
N GLU A 95 -2.61 3.92 -11.27
CA GLU A 95 -3.96 4.22 -11.78
C GLU A 95 -4.60 3.03 -12.51
N ARG A 96 -3.77 2.18 -13.17
CA ARG A 96 -4.23 1.01 -13.94
C ARG A 96 -3.57 -0.29 -13.46
N PRO A 97 -3.83 -0.69 -12.19
CA PRO A 97 -3.31 -1.95 -11.64
C PRO A 97 -3.85 -3.19 -12.39
N ASP A 98 -5.01 -3.10 -13.00
CA ASP A 98 -5.63 -4.12 -13.86
C ASP A 98 -4.77 -4.41 -15.11
N VAL A 99 -4.29 -3.37 -15.77
CA VAL A 99 -3.39 -3.48 -16.94
C VAL A 99 -2.01 -3.97 -16.48
N ASP A 100 -1.44 -3.34 -15.44
CA ASP A 100 -0.12 -3.71 -14.91
C ASP A 100 -0.04 -5.20 -14.55
N SER A 101 -1.01 -5.71 -13.79
CA SER A 101 -1.00 -7.10 -13.31
C SER A 101 -1.05 -8.14 -14.44
N ILE A 102 -1.81 -7.87 -15.52
CA ILE A 102 -1.89 -8.76 -16.70
C ILE A 102 -0.53 -8.84 -17.39
N TYR A 103 0.08 -7.68 -17.67
CA TYR A 103 1.34 -7.67 -18.42
C TYR A 103 2.56 -8.02 -17.57
N MET A 104 2.52 -7.76 -16.26
CA MET A 104 3.53 -8.23 -15.32
C MET A 104 3.57 -9.77 -15.28
N GLU A 105 2.42 -10.43 -15.15
CA GLU A 105 2.34 -11.89 -15.17
C GLU A 105 2.82 -12.46 -16.51
N ALA A 106 2.42 -11.85 -17.63
CA ALA A 106 2.89 -12.27 -18.94
C ALA A 106 4.41 -12.17 -19.07
N VAL A 107 5.02 -11.05 -18.64
CA VAL A 107 6.47 -10.86 -18.68
C VAL A 107 7.20 -11.80 -17.73
N GLN A 108 6.72 -11.98 -16.51
CA GLN A 108 7.28 -12.96 -15.57
C GLN A 108 7.21 -14.39 -16.14
N GLY A 109 6.10 -14.75 -16.76
CA GLY A 109 5.96 -16.06 -17.42
C GLY A 109 6.93 -16.27 -18.60
N MET A 110 7.31 -15.21 -19.31
CA MET A 110 8.26 -15.25 -20.44
C MET A 110 9.72 -15.21 -20.02
N THR A 111 10.05 -14.44 -18.97
CA THR A 111 11.44 -14.10 -18.61
C THR A 111 11.92 -14.72 -17.30
N GLY A 112 10.99 -15.17 -16.44
CA GLY A 112 11.26 -15.66 -15.10
C GLY A 112 11.39 -14.56 -14.03
N HIS A 113 11.31 -13.29 -14.40
CA HIS A 113 11.36 -12.15 -13.47
C HIS A 113 10.47 -11.00 -13.95
N GLY A 114 10.12 -10.12 -13.03
CA GLY A 114 9.34 -8.92 -13.28
C GLY A 114 9.91 -7.70 -12.56
N GLY A 115 9.34 -6.53 -12.82
CA GLY A 115 9.75 -5.26 -12.22
C GLY A 115 9.44 -4.08 -13.12
N TRP A 116 9.59 -2.88 -12.60
CA TRP A 116 9.40 -1.64 -13.35
C TRP A 116 10.74 -0.94 -13.61
N PRO A 117 10.87 -0.30 -14.80
CA PRO A 117 9.88 -0.20 -15.87
C PRO A 117 9.56 -1.57 -16.48
N LEU A 118 8.30 -1.81 -16.80
CA LEU A 118 7.86 -2.97 -17.55
C LEU A 118 7.73 -2.58 -19.02
N THR A 119 8.31 -3.36 -19.91
CA THR A 119 8.20 -3.19 -21.37
C THR A 119 7.57 -4.43 -21.98
N ALA A 120 6.45 -4.29 -22.67
CA ALA A 120 5.79 -5.39 -23.36
C ALA A 120 5.48 -5.01 -24.82
N PHE A 121 5.57 -6.00 -25.72
CA PHE A 121 5.18 -5.86 -27.11
C PHE A 121 3.94 -6.69 -27.35
N LEU A 122 2.86 -6.00 -27.82
CA LEU A 122 1.54 -6.58 -27.97
C LEU A 122 1.13 -6.57 -29.44
N ASP A 123 0.25 -7.49 -29.79
CA ASP A 123 -0.49 -7.39 -31.03
C ASP A 123 -1.57 -6.29 -30.95
N PRO A 124 -2.22 -5.91 -32.07
CA PRO A 124 -3.25 -4.87 -32.07
C PRO A 124 -4.49 -5.17 -31.21
N ASP A 125 -4.66 -6.41 -30.77
CA ASP A 125 -5.74 -6.82 -29.85
C ASP A 125 -5.29 -6.80 -28.38
N GLY A 126 -4.06 -6.30 -28.11
CA GLY A 126 -3.52 -6.16 -26.77
C GLY A 126 -2.89 -7.43 -26.22
N VAL A 127 -2.76 -8.50 -26.99
CA VAL A 127 -2.18 -9.76 -26.51
C VAL A 127 -0.66 -9.70 -26.54
N PRO A 128 0.04 -9.94 -25.40
CA PRO A 128 1.49 -9.85 -25.37
C PRO A 128 2.16 -11.04 -26.04
N PHE A 129 3.26 -10.81 -26.76
CA PHE A 129 4.05 -11.85 -27.41
C PHE A 129 5.54 -11.80 -27.08
N TYR A 130 6.03 -10.68 -26.53
CA TYR A 130 7.39 -10.49 -26.05
C TYR A 130 7.43 -9.40 -24.99
N GLY A 131 8.44 -9.42 -24.10
CA GLY A 131 8.59 -8.38 -23.08
C GLY A 131 9.83 -8.56 -22.23
N GLY A 132 10.01 -7.62 -21.32
CA GLY A 132 11.08 -7.56 -20.34
C GLY A 132 10.85 -6.38 -19.41
N THR A 133 11.86 -6.06 -18.61
CA THR A 133 11.85 -4.90 -17.73
C THR A 133 12.62 -3.74 -18.38
N TYR A 134 13.67 -3.27 -17.74
CA TYR A 134 14.56 -2.26 -18.29
C TYR A 134 15.42 -2.81 -19.42
N PHE A 135 15.61 -2.02 -20.49
CA PHE A 135 16.57 -2.27 -21.58
C PHE A 135 17.54 -1.08 -21.70
N PRO A 136 18.87 -1.32 -21.69
CA PRO A 136 19.86 -0.27 -21.79
C PRO A 136 19.91 0.35 -23.21
N PRO A 137 20.45 1.58 -23.37
CA PRO A 137 20.64 2.20 -24.70
C PRO A 137 21.66 1.45 -25.54
N ASP A 138 22.72 0.93 -24.93
CA ASP A 138 23.78 0.13 -25.57
C ASP A 138 23.83 -1.27 -24.92
N PRO A 139 24.28 -2.31 -25.68
CA PRO A 139 24.43 -3.65 -25.11
C PRO A 139 25.41 -3.66 -23.94
N ARG A 140 24.94 -4.09 -22.75
CA ARG A 140 25.78 -4.18 -21.54
C ARG A 140 25.34 -5.32 -20.62
N HIS A 141 26.29 -5.90 -19.89
CA HIS A 141 26.03 -6.99 -18.92
C HIS A 141 25.25 -8.18 -19.50
N GLY A 142 25.44 -8.48 -20.81
CA GLY A 142 24.73 -9.57 -21.49
C GLY A 142 23.30 -9.23 -21.92
N MET A 143 22.82 -8.02 -21.66
CA MET A 143 21.53 -7.54 -22.12
C MET A 143 21.65 -6.88 -23.51
N PRO A 144 20.71 -7.12 -24.44
CA PRO A 144 20.61 -6.39 -25.69
C PRO A 144 20.23 -4.93 -25.43
N SER A 145 20.57 -4.02 -26.35
CA SER A 145 20.08 -2.65 -26.29
C SER A 145 18.59 -2.59 -26.63
N PHE A 146 17.91 -1.55 -26.13
CA PHE A 146 16.51 -1.31 -26.44
C PHE A 146 16.24 -1.25 -27.94
N ARG A 147 17.16 -0.60 -28.71
CA ARG A 147 17.10 -0.53 -30.16
C ARG A 147 17.16 -1.91 -30.82
N MET A 148 18.07 -2.77 -30.38
CA MET A 148 18.19 -4.15 -30.93
C MET A 148 16.93 -4.97 -30.66
N VAL A 149 16.32 -4.81 -29.49
CA VAL A 149 15.06 -5.49 -29.15
C VAL A 149 13.94 -5.03 -30.09
N MET A 150 13.78 -3.73 -30.27
CA MET A 150 12.74 -3.19 -31.16
C MET A 150 12.93 -3.66 -32.60
N GLU A 151 14.17 -3.66 -33.14
CA GLU A 151 14.49 -4.16 -34.50
C GLU A 151 14.13 -5.64 -34.64
N ALA A 152 14.45 -6.47 -33.65
CA ALA A 152 14.12 -7.89 -33.66
C ALA A 152 12.60 -8.13 -33.64
N VAL A 153 11.86 -7.31 -32.87
CA VAL A 153 10.40 -7.34 -32.84
C VAL A 153 9.81 -6.96 -34.20
N VAL A 154 10.24 -5.85 -34.81
CA VAL A 154 9.76 -5.41 -36.12
C VAL A 154 10.08 -6.44 -37.23
N GLN A 155 11.28 -7.01 -37.22
CA GLN A 155 11.64 -8.09 -38.12
C GLN A 155 10.74 -9.31 -37.96
N SER A 156 10.45 -9.69 -36.69
CA SER A 156 9.59 -10.83 -36.42
C SER A 156 8.12 -10.54 -36.77
N TRP A 157 7.66 -9.33 -36.56
CA TRP A 157 6.31 -8.86 -36.90
C TRP A 157 6.07 -8.95 -38.41
N THR A 158 7.09 -8.61 -39.24
CA THR A 158 7.00 -8.63 -40.68
C THR A 158 7.19 -10.03 -41.29
N THR A 159 8.06 -10.86 -40.70
CA THR A 159 8.49 -12.12 -41.34
C THR A 159 8.01 -13.40 -40.67
N LYS A 160 7.53 -13.32 -39.39
CA LYS A 160 7.17 -14.50 -38.57
C LYS A 160 5.81 -14.35 -37.88
N ARG A 161 4.85 -13.71 -38.57
CA ARG A 161 3.53 -13.37 -38.03
C ARG A 161 2.79 -14.56 -37.37
N ASP A 162 2.86 -15.73 -38.04
CA ASP A 162 2.20 -16.94 -37.52
C ASP A 162 2.81 -17.43 -36.18
N ARG A 163 4.12 -17.25 -36.01
CA ARG A 163 4.79 -17.57 -34.73
C ARG A 163 4.39 -16.60 -33.63
N ILE A 164 4.23 -15.33 -33.95
CA ILE A 164 3.76 -14.32 -33.00
C ILE A 164 2.35 -14.66 -32.55
N ARG A 165 1.41 -14.96 -33.49
CA ARG A 165 0.05 -15.38 -33.16
C ARG A 165 0.02 -16.61 -32.26
N ALA A 166 0.77 -17.65 -32.61
CA ALA A 166 0.85 -18.86 -31.79
C ALA A 166 1.43 -18.62 -30.38
N SER A 167 2.35 -17.64 -30.24
CA SER A 167 2.87 -17.24 -28.94
C SER A 167 1.84 -16.46 -28.13
N ALA A 168 1.17 -15.49 -28.76
CA ALA A 168 0.11 -14.70 -28.16
C ALA A 168 -1.05 -15.58 -27.64
N ASP A 169 -1.54 -16.53 -28.49
CA ASP A 169 -2.61 -17.47 -28.09
C ASP A 169 -2.22 -18.30 -26.86
N ARG A 170 -0.98 -18.77 -26.80
CA ARG A 170 -0.47 -19.55 -25.66
C ARG A 170 -0.44 -18.71 -24.38
N ILE A 171 0.08 -17.48 -24.47
CA ILE A 171 0.15 -16.56 -23.33
C ILE A 171 -1.26 -16.19 -22.86
N LYS A 172 -2.17 -15.87 -23.79
CA LYS A 172 -3.59 -15.61 -23.46
C LYS A 172 -4.23 -16.79 -22.72
N HIS A 173 -3.95 -18.01 -23.16
CA HIS A 173 -4.44 -19.21 -22.49
C HIS A 173 -3.87 -19.37 -21.07
N GLN A 174 -2.58 -19.09 -20.88
CA GLN A 174 -1.92 -19.13 -19.56
C GLN A 174 -2.49 -18.07 -18.62
N LEU A 175 -2.60 -16.82 -19.05
CA LEU A 175 -3.21 -15.73 -18.29
C LEU A 175 -4.65 -16.05 -17.88
N GLY A 176 -5.43 -16.68 -18.76
CA GLY A 176 -6.79 -17.09 -18.45
C GLY A 176 -6.88 -18.25 -17.44
N ALA A 177 -5.78 -18.96 -17.16
CA ALA A 177 -5.80 -20.06 -16.21
C ALA A 177 -5.92 -19.59 -14.75
N VAL A 178 -5.31 -18.47 -14.40
CA VAL A 178 -5.37 -17.90 -13.04
C VAL A 178 -6.80 -17.48 -12.68
N GLY A 179 -7.53 -16.86 -13.61
CA GLY A 179 -8.94 -16.51 -13.39
C GLY A 179 -9.90 -17.71 -13.27
N ARG A 180 -9.40 -18.93 -13.54
CA ARG A 180 -10.18 -20.19 -13.47
C ARG A 180 -9.90 -21.02 -12.23
N ILE A 181 -9.15 -20.51 -11.26
CA ILE A 181 -8.96 -21.20 -9.98
C ILE A 181 -10.33 -21.33 -9.31
N GLU A 182 -10.66 -22.56 -8.92
CA GLU A 182 -11.93 -22.90 -8.27
C GLU A 182 -11.71 -23.13 -6.79
N ALA A 183 -12.69 -22.73 -5.97
CA ALA A 183 -12.70 -23.02 -4.56
C ALA A 183 -12.66 -24.55 -4.35
N VAL A 184 -11.88 -25.00 -3.39
CA VAL A 184 -11.78 -26.42 -3.05
C VAL A 184 -12.96 -26.77 -2.17
N ASP A 185 -13.60 -27.90 -2.45
CA ASP A 185 -14.74 -28.41 -1.64
C ASP A 185 -14.25 -29.14 -0.36
N GLU A 186 -13.08 -28.75 0.14
CA GLU A 186 -12.50 -29.24 1.39
C GLU A 186 -12.94 -28.33 2.54
N GLU A 187 -13.21 -28.95 3.69
CA GLU A 187 -13.52 -28.21 4.90
C GLU A 187 -12.33 -27.36 5.35
N LEU A 188 -12.60 -26.10 5.74
CA LEU A 188 -11.62 -25.27 6.38
C LEU A 188 -11.39 -25.77 7.80
N ILE A 189 -10.15 -26.10 8.15
CA ILE A 189 -9.78 -26.59 9.48
C ILE A 189 -8.73 -25.69 10.14
N PRO A 190 -8.76 -25.49 11.47
CA PRO A 190 -7.78 -24.64 12.17
C PRO A 190 -6.33 -25.07 11.97
N ASP A 191 -6.06 -26.37 11.80
CA ASP A 191 -4.72 -26.92 11.59
C ASP A 191 -3.99 -26.31 10.38
N LEU A 192 -4.71 -25.83 9.38
CA LEU A 192 -4.12 -25.14 8.23
C LEU A 192 -3.45 -23.83 8.65
N LEU A 193 -4.09 -23.10 9.54
CA LEU A 193 -3.58 -21.86 10.09
C LEU A 193 -2.34 -22.10 10.96
N ASP A 194 -2.38 -23.12 11.82
CA ASP A 194 -1.25 -23.49 12.67
C ASP A 194 -0.03 -23.88 11.83
N GLN A 195 -0.22 -24.65 10.76
CA GLN A 195 0.85 -25.00 9.81
C GLN A 195 1.43 -23.78 9.10
N ALA A 196 0.56 -22.90 8.59
CA ALA A 196 0.98 -21.68 7.90
C ALA A 196 1.77 -20.75 8.84
N THR A 197 1.28 -20.54 10.06
CA THR A 197 1.93 -19.69 11.07
C THR A 197 3.28 -20.29 11.52
N SER A 198 3.33 -21.60 11.74
CA SER A 198 4.58 -22.30 12.08
C SER A 198 5.62 -22.19 10.94
N THR A 199 5.17 -22.34 9.69
CA THR A 199 6.03 -22.16 8.51
C THR A 199 6.56 -20.73 8.46
N LEU A 200 5.70 -19.74 8.62
CA LEU A 200 6.08 -18.33 8.63
C LEU A 200 7.11 -18.02 9.71
N GLY A 201 6.87 -18.46 10.95
CA GLY A 201 7.84 -18.30 12.06
C GLY A 201 9.18 -18.97 11.79
N SER A 202 9.18 -20.12 11.11
CA SER A 202 10.42 -20.88 10.82
C SER A 202 11.30 -20.24 9.73
N ILE A 203 10.74 -19.43 8.84
CA ILE A 203 11.46 -18.72 7.76
C ILE A 203 11.84 -17.29 8.15
N ALA A 204 11.45 -16.83 9.33
CA ALA A 204 11.83 -15.51 9.84
C ALA A 204 13.36 -15.42 10.06
N ASP A 205 13.93 -14.30 9.65
CA ASP A 205 15.34 -13.99 9.90
C ASP A 205 15.52 -13.47 11.33
N MET A 206 15.89 -14.37 12.24
CA MET A 206 16.04 -14.06 13.68
C MET A 206 17.32 -13.29 14.00
N GLU A 207 18.22 -13.07 13.05
CA GLU A 207 19.45 -12.29 13.24
C GLU A 207 19.28 -10.84 12.75
N ARG A 208 18.61 -10.67 11.59
CA ARG A 208 18.52 -9.39 10.89
C ARG A 208 17.09 -8.85 10.76
N GLY A 209 16.10 -9.64 11.13
CA GLY A 209 14.69 -9.31 11.00
C GLY A 209 14.15 -9.44 9.56
N GLY A 210 12.85 -9.59 9.46
CA GLY A 210 12.14 -9.79 8.20
C GLY A 210 12.21 -11.23 7.70
N PHE A 211 12.03 -11.40 6.39
CA PHE A 211 11.97 -12.72 5.74
C PHE A 211 12.85 -12.74 4.49
N GLY A 212 13.52 -13.85 4.25
CA GLY A 212 14.32 -14.06 3.05
C GLY A 212 15.61 -13.24 3.01
N SER A 213 16.14 -13.04 1.80
CA SER A 213 17.35 -12.26 1.50
C SER A 213 17.00 -10.91 0.85
N ALA A 214 18.03 -10.10 0.61
CA ALA A 214 17.88 -8.83 -0.12
C ALA A 214 17.31 -9.03 -1.55
N PRO A 215 16.47 -8.09 -2.04
CA PRO A 215 15.93 -6.94 -1.31
C PRO A 215 14.86 -7.34 -0.29
N LYS A 216 14.80 -6.64 0.85
CA LYS A 216 13.80 -6.88 1.90
C LYS A 216 12.70 -5.83 1.89
N PHE A 217 11.45 -6.27 1.78
CA PHE A 217 10.27 -5.43 1.93
C PHE A 217 9.71 -5.52 3.35
N PRO A 218 9.19 -4.42 3.93
CA PRO A 218 8.51 -4.46 5.22
C PRO A 218 7.33 -5.44 5.19
N PRO A 219 7.32 -6.48 6.04
CA PRO A 219 6.35 -7.56 5.96
C PRO A 219 5.14 -7.32 6.89
N ALA A 220 4.46 -6.15 6.78
CA ALA A 220 3.45 -5.71 7.72
C ALA A 220 2.37 -6.76 8.01
N SER A 221 1.73 -7.33 6.99
CA SER A 221 0.67 -8.35 7.18
C SER A 221 1.17 -9.62 7.86
N ALA A 222 2.43 -10.04 7.60
CA ALA A 222 3.03 -11.19 8.26
C ALA A 222 3.28 -10.93 9.74
N LEU A 223 3.72 -9.71 10.08
CA LEU A 223 3.92 -9.29 11.47
C LEU A 223 2.59 -9.21 12.23
N GLU A 224 1.53 -8.70 11.60
CA GLU A 224 0.18 -8.68 12.17
C GLU A 224 -0.32 -10.09 12.52
N LEU A 225 -0.16 -11.04 11.61
CA LEU A 225 -0.51 -12.44 11.86
C LEU A 225 0.29 -13.03 13.02
N LEU A 226 1.59 -12.81 13.05
CA LEU A 226 2.45 -13.32 14.11
C LEU A 226 2.09 -12.70 15.49
N LEU A 227 1.77 -11.40 15.54
CA LEU A 227 1.24 -10.75 16.75
C LEU A 227 -0.07 -11.38 17.20
N ALA A 228 -1.03 -11.58 16.30
CA ALA A 228 -2.32 -12.18 16.59
C ALA A 228 -2.19 -13.61 17.14
N ARG A 229 -1.17 -14.33 16.66
CA ARG A 229 -0.86 -15.72 17.10
C ARG A 229 0.11 -15.80 18.28
N GLY A 230 0.50 -14.67 18.87
CA GLY A 230 1.39 -14.61 20.03
C GLY A 230 2.83 -15.01 19.77
N MET A 231 3.27 -15.02 18.51
CA MET A 231 4.65 -15.26 18.10
C MET A 231 5.44 -13.95 18.07
N THR A 232 5.83 -13.47 19.24
CA THR A 232 6.36 -12.10 19.41
C THR A 232 7.82 -11.95 19.04
N ASP A 233 8.66 -12.97 19.20
CA ASP A 233 10.12 -12.87 18.98
C ASP A 233 10.48 -12.44 17.54
N PRO A 234 9.94 -13.06 16.45
CA PRO A 234 10.21 -12.60 15.08
C PRO A 234 9.73 -11.18 14.82
N VAL A 235 8.62 -10.79 15.47
CA VAL A 235 8.05 -9.43 15.34
C VAL A 235 8.99 -8.42 15.98
N GLU A 236 9.42 -8.66 17.22
CA GLU A 236 10.33 -7.76 17.94
C GLU A 236 11.64 -7.55 17.17
N VAL A 237 12.28 -8.64 16.73
CA VAL A 237 13.52 -8.57 15.94
C VAL A 237 13.30 -7.75 14.65
N THR A 238 12.20 -7.95 13.96
CA THR A 238 11.92 -7.26 12.68
C THR A 238 11.59 -5.78 12.90
N LEU A 239 10.72 -5.45 13.85
CA LEU A 239 10.36 -4.06 14.16
C LEU A 239 11.58 -3.26 14.64
N ASP A 240 12.43 -3.85 15.49
CA ASP A 240 13.66 -3.21 15.94
C ASP A 240 14.65 -2.99 14.78
N ALA A 241 14.87 -4.00 13.94
CA ALA A 241 15.77 -3.89 12.80
C ALA A 241 15.33 -2.77 11.83
N MET A 242 14.04 -2.66 11.54
CA MET A 242 13.51 -1.59 10.70
C MET A 242 13.56 -0.22 11.39
N ALA A 243 13.19 -0.12 12.67
CA ALA A 243 13.16 1.15 13.41
C ALA A 243 14.54 1.79 13.58
N PHE A 244 15.58 0.96 13.77
CA PHE A 244 16.95 1.42 13.95
C PHE A 244 17.77 1.39 12.67
N GLY A 245 17.24 0.80 11.58
CA GLY A 245 17.86 0.75 10.26
C GLY A 245 17.78 2.09 9.50
N GLY A 246 18.41 2.13 8.34
CA GLY A 246 18.36 3.26 7.42
C GLY A 246 17.07 3.31 6.61
N ILE A 247 16.26 2.23 6.60
CA ILE A 247 14.94 2.23 5.96
C ILE A 247 13.95 3.18 6.64
N TYR A 248 14.14 3.44 7.95
CA TYR A 248 13.39 4.44 8.69
C TYR A 248 14.11 5.79 8.63
N ASP A 249 13.38 6.85 8.26
CA ASP A 249 13.94 8.20 8.29
C ASP A 249 14.10 8.70 9.72
N GLN A 250 15.29 8.56 10.28
CA GLN A 250 15.63 8.89 11.66
C GLN A 250 15.38 10.38 12.02
N ILE A 251 15.24 11.27 11.03
CA ILE A 251 15.07 12.70 11.22
C ILE A 251 13.64 13.17 10.99
N GLY A 252 13.00 12.69 9.93
CA GLY A 252 11.67 13.16 9.52
C GLY A 252 10.53 12.21 9.84
N GLY A 253 10.85 10.98 10.21
CA GLY A 253 9.86 9.89 10.34
C GLY A 253 9.42 9.31 9.00
N GLY A 254 8.70 8.21 9.07
CA GLY A 254 8.25 7.45 7.92
C GLY A 254 9.32 6.53 7.32
N PHE A 255 8.87 5.54 6.59
CA PHE A 255 9.67 4.46 6.03
C PHE A 255 9.85 4.61 4.53
N ALA A 256 11.04 4.28 4.04
CA ALA A 256 11.27 4.00 2.64
C ALA A 256 10.63 2.64 2.27
N ARG A 257 10.43 2.41 0.97
CA ARG A 257 9.65 1.28 0.46
C ARG A 257 10.26 -0.09 0.74
N TYR A 258 11.57 -0.26 0.51
CA TYR A 258 12.29 -1.52 0.77
C TYR A 258 13.78 -1.26 0.99
N SER A 259 14.45 -2.24 1.58
CA SER A 259 15.92 -2.25 1.72
C SER A 259 16.55 -3.03 0.57
N VAL A 260 17.58 -2.46 -0.06
CA VAL A 260 18.35 -3.15 -1.11
C VAL A 260 19.36 -4.13 -0.53
N ASP A 261 19.64 -4.05 0.77
CA ASP A 261 20.43 -5.00 1.54
C ASP A 261 19.58 -5.87 2.47
N ASP A 262 20.18 -6.82 3.14
CA ASP A 262 19.52 -7.75 4.05
C ASP A 262 19.55 -7.32 5.53
N VAL A 263 20.12 -6.13 5.82
CA VAL A 263 20.29 -5.57 7.18
C VAL A 263 19.51 -4.28 7.43
N TRP A 264 18.61 -3.88 6.51
CA TRP A 264 17.75 -2.70 6.59
C TRP A 264 18.51 -1.36 6.60
N LEU A 265 19.76 -1.33 6.11
CA LEU A 265 20.59 -0.12 6.12
C LEU A 265 20.39 0.75 4.88
N VAL A 266 20.48 0.16 3.68
CA VAL A 266 20.42 0.92 2.42
C VAL A 266 19.03 0.82 1.83
N PRO A 267 18.19 1.86 1.96
CA PRO A 267 16.85 1.83 1.39
C PRO A 267 16.86 2.18 -0.10
N HIS A 268 15.83 1.75 -0.81
CA HIS A 268 15.36 2.47 -1.97
C HIS A 268 14.51 3.65 -1.46
N PHE A 269 14.96 4.88 -1.69
CA PHE A 269 14.55 6.06 -0.91
C PHE A 269 13.12 6.57 -1.16
N GLU A 270 12.35 5.97 -2.07
CA GLU A 270 10.94 6.32 -2.23
C GLU A 270 10.12 6.03 -0.97
N LYS A 271 9.18 6.93 -0.63
CA LYS A 271 8.27 6.74 0.49
C LYS A 271 6.84 6.65 -0.03
N MET A 272 6.23 5.47 0.09
CA MET A 272 4.87 5.21 -0.35
C MET A 272 3.89 5.42 0.80
N LEU A 273 2.72 5.98 0.49
CA LEU A 273 1.67 6.19 1.49
C LEU A 273 1.22 4.88 2.13
N TYR A 274 1.00 3.83 1.32
CA TYR A 274 0.50 2.54 1.78
C TYR A 274 1.46 1.80 2.72
N ASP A 275 2.77 1.81 2.43
CA ASP A 275 3.78 1.20 3.31
C ASP A 275 3.74 1.85 4.70
N ASN A 276 3.68 3.18 4.71
CA ASN A 276 3.66 3.95 5.95
C ASN A 276 2.35 3.79 6.74
N ALA A 277 1.21 3.62 6.05
CA ALA A 277 -0.06 3.32 6.68
C ALA A 277 -0.05 1.95 7.36
N LEU A 278 0.40 0.92 6.65
CA LEU A 278 0.49 -0.44 7.17
C LEU A 278 1.48 -0.53 8.33
N LEU A 279 2.67 0.07 8.18
CA LEU A 279 3.69 0.05 9.22
C LEU A 279 3.27 0.84 10.46
N ALA A 280 2.59 1.99 10.32
CA ALA A 280 2.08 2.72 11.47
C ALA A 280 1.13 1.85 12.32
N ARG A 281 0.23 1.08 11.68
CA ARG A 281 -0.63 0.09 12.38
C ARG A 281 0.19 -1.00 13.04
N THR A 282 1.13 -1.59 12.33
CA THR A 282 1.94 -2.70 12.86
C THR A 282 2.79 -2.25 14.05
N TYR A 283 3.35 -1.04 14.03
CA TYR A 283 4.04 -0.47 15.19
C TYR A 283 3.10 -0.13 16.36
N LEU A 284 1.86 0.32 16.08
CA LEU A 284 0.83 0.52 17.10
C LEU A 284 0.51 -0.81 17.80
N HIS A 285 0.23 -1.86 17.03
CA HIS A 285 -0.11 -3.20 17.56
C HIS A 285 1.08 -3.85 18.25
N GLY A 286 2.30 -3.64 17.73
CA GLY A 286 3.54 -4.03 18.40
C GLY A 286 3.71 -3.37 19.77
N TRP A 287 3.42 -2.07 19.89
CA TRP A 287 3.41 -1.37 21.19
C TRP A 287 2.34 -1.91 22.13
N GLN A 288 1.12 -2.08 21.64
CA GLN A 288 0.00 -2.60 22.44
C GLN A 288 0.22 -4.01 22.95
N THR A 289 1.01 -4.83 22.23
CA THR A 289 1.29 -6.23 22.58
C THR A 289 2.55 -6.36 23.45
N LEU A 290 3.62 -5.66 23.10
CA LEU A 290 4.96 -5.82 23.70
C LEU A 290 5.28 -4.73 24.73
N GLY A 291 4.54 -3.61 24.75
CA GLY A 291 4.72 -2.51 25.70
C GLY A 291 5.97 -1.66 25.46
N HIS A 292 6.65 -1.78 24.33
CA HIS A 292 7.87 -1.01 24.04
C HIS A 292 7.54 0.39 23.54
N GLU A 293 7.81 1.43 24.34
CA GLU A 293 7.57 2.85 23.98
C GLU A 293 8.27 3.29 22.68
N ARG A 294 9.35 2.62 22.27
CA ARG A 294 9.99 2.86 20.98
C ARG A 294 9.06 2.58 19.79
N TYR A 295 8.16 1.59 19.89
CA TYR A 295 7.20 1.28 18.83
C TYR A 295 6.08 2.32 18.76
N ARG A 296 5.59 2.77 19.91
CA ARG A 296 4.66 3.89 19.97
C ARG A 296 5.27 5.12 19.29
N ARG A 297 6.52 5.47 19.64
CA ARG A 297 7.22 6.62 19.03
C ARG A 297 7.32 6.49 17.51
N VAL A 298 7.70 5.32 16.98
CA VAL A 298 7.81 5.09 15.53
C VAL A 298 6.44 5.22 14.86
N CYS A 299 5.37 4.69 15.45
CA CYS A 299 4.01 4.87 14.98
C CYS A 299 3.65 6.36 14.90
N GLU A 300 3.80 7.10 16.01
CA GLU A 300 3.48 8.52 16.10
C GLU A 300 4.29 9.36 15.09
N GLU A 301 5.60 9.13 14.98
CA GLU A 301 6.48 9.85 14.05
C GLU A 301 6.12 9.54 12.58
N THR A 302 5.71 8.32 12.26
CA THR A 302 5.25 7.94 10.91
C THR A 302 3.94 8.64 10.56
N LEU A 303 2.97 8.67 11.47
CA LEU A 303 1.71 9.38 11.28
C LEU A 303 1.93 10.90 11.20
N VAL A 304 2.81 11.46 12.03
CA VAL A 304 3.18 12.90 11.95
C VAL A 304 3.83 13.22 10.59
N TRP A 305 4.69 12.33 10.07
CA TRP A 305 5.24 12.49 8.71
C TRP A 305 4.10 12.53 7.67
N ALA A 306 3.15 11.60 7.72
CA ALA A 306 2.03 11.56 6.79
C ALA A 306 1.18 12.83 6.85
N LEU A 307 0.87 13.32 8.05
CA LEU A 307 0.10 14.55 8.25
C LEU A 307 0.84 15.80 7.78
N ARG A 308 2.16 15.86 7.97
CA ARG A 308 3.00 17.01 7.64
C ARG A 308 3.34 17.10 6.16
N GLU A 309 3.66 15.96 5.52
CA GLU A 309 4.26 15.93 4.19
C GLU A 309 3.32 15.40 3.11
N MET A 310 2.37 14.52 3.47
CA MET A 310 1.52 13.85 2.49
C MET A 310 0.07 14.35 2.46
N ARG A 311 -0.41 15.05 3.49
CA ARG A 311 -1.80 15.51 3.54
C ARG A 311 -2.04 16.66 2.58
N GLY A 312 -3.05 16.51 1.71
CA GLY A 312 -3.56 17.57 0.82
C GLY A 312 -4.60 18.48 1.52
N PRO A 313 -4.87 19.66 0.93
CA PRO A 313 -5.79 20.62 1.51
C PRO A 313 -7.25 20.13 1.52
N GLU A 314 -7.62 19.18 0.66
CA GLU A 314 -8.96 18.60 0.58
C GLU A 314 -9.24 17.55 1.66
N GLY A 315 -8.21 17.13 2.41
CA GLY A 315 -8.27 16.11 3.44
C GLY A 315 -7.67 14.75 3.04
N GLY A 316 -7.52 14.49 1.74
CA GLY A 316 -6.85 13.29 1.22
C GLY A 316 -5.33 13.36 1.29
N PHE A 317 -4.67 12.22 1.08
CA PHE A 317 -3.23 12.07 1.15
C PHE A 317 -2.63 11.79 -0.24
N HIS A 318 -1.50 12.42 -0.53
CA HIS A 318 -0.69 12.17 -1.73
C HIS A 318 -0.13 10.74 -1.74
N SER A 319 0.22 10.24 -2.92
CA SER A 319 0.60 8.83 -3.09
C SER A 319 2.03 8.52 -2.67
N ALA A 320 3.02 9.34 -3.05
CA ALA A 320 4.42 9.03 -2.81
C ALA A 320 5.33 10.26 -2.79
N LEU A 321 6.51 10.07 -2.20
CA LEU A 321 7.71 10.89 -2.43
C LEU A 321 8.72 10.07 -3.24
N ASP A 322 9.31 10.71 -4.24
CA ASP A 322 10.30 10.11 -5.14
C ASP A 322 11.58 9.67 -4.38
N ALA A 323 12.26 8.66 -4.90
CA ALA A 323 13.59 8.29 -4.42
C ALA A 323 14.64 9.35 -4.78
N ASP A 324 14.46 10.05 -5.90
CA ASP A 324 15.42 10.96 -6.47
C ASP A 324 15.18 12.43 -6.04
N SER A 325 16.28 13.14 -5.81
CA SER A 325 16.31 14.59 -5.72
C SER A 325 17.47 15.11 -6.54
N GLU A 326 17.22 16.10 -7.44
CA GLU A 326 18.21 16.66 -8.35
C GLU A 326 18.89 15.58 -9.25
N GLY A 327 18.16 14.48 -9.53
CA GLY A 327 18.64 13.37 -10.39
C GLY A 327 19.55 12.37 -9.70
N GLU A 328 19.72 12.46 -8.37
CA GLU A 328 20.50 11.53 -7.55
C GLU A 328 19.59 10.86 -6.50
N GLU A 329 19.65 9.52 -6.43
CA GLU A 329 18.89 8.75 -5.44
C GLU A 329 19.35 9.06 -4.02
N GLY A 330 18.41 9.28 -3.10
CA GLY A 330 18.67 9.50 -1.68
C GLY A 330 19.28 10.83 -1.29
N ARG A 331 19.64 11.70 -2.25
CA ARG A 331 20.36 12.97 -2.00
C ARG A 331 19.73 13.82 -0.91
N PHE A 332 18.42 13.89 -0.84
CA PHE A 332 17.68 14.63 0.18
C PHE A 332 17.92 14.09 1.61
N TYR A 333 18.06 12.78 1.75
CA TYR A 333 18.13 12.10 3.04
C TYR A 333 19.55 11.92 3.58
N LEU A 334 20.56 11.98 2.72
CA LEU A 334 21.94 11.70 3.06
C LEU A 334 22.64 12.85 3.79
N TRP A 335 23.57 12.49 4.69
CA TRP A 335 24.28 13.44 5.53
C TRP A 335 25.80 13.24 5.52
N THR A 336 26.54 14.34 5.72
CA THR A 336 27.95 14.29 6.14
C THR A 336 28.05 14.74 7.59
N PRO A 337 29.09 14.30 8.36
CA PRO A 337 29.33 14.81 9.70
C PRO A 337 29.43 16.35 9.76
N ALA A 338 30.02 16.96 8.73
CA ALA A 338 30.12 18.41 8.62
C ALA A 338 28.73 19.08 8.55
N GLN A 339 27.78 18.52 7.77
CA GLN A 339 26.41 19.03 7.69
C GLN A 339 25.65 18.86 9.00
N ILE A 340 25.89 17.78 9.75
CA ILE A 340 25.28 17.59 11.08
C ILE A 340 25.80 18.67 12.04
N ARG A 341 27.12 18.92 12.07
CA ARG A 341 27.70 20.00 12.92
C ARG A 341 27.16 21.39 12.55
N GLU A 342 27.03 21.69 11.25
CA GLU A 342 26.43 22.92 10.76
C GLU A 342 24.96 23.06 11.18
N ALA A 343 24.17 21.99 11.01
CA ALA A 343 22.76 21.97 11.42
C ALA A 343 22.53 22.17 12.91
N LEU A 344 23.52 21.76 13.73
CA LEU A 344 23.47 21.83 15.18
C LEU A 344 24.28 23.01 15.77
N GLU A 345 24.76 23.94 14.93
CA GLU A 345 25.46 25.15 15.42
C GLU A 345 24.54 26.00 16.31
N GLY A 346 24.92 26.16 17.58
CA GLY A 346 24.12 26.87 18.57
C GLY A 346 22.92 26.09 19.14
N VAL A 347 22.84 24.82 18.86
CA VAL A 347 21.81 23.92 19.44
C VAL A 347 22.41 23.11 20.58
N GLY A 348 21.76 23.11 21.72
CA GLY A 348 22.14 22.31 22.87
C GLY A 348 23.49 22.65 23.53
N SER A 349 24.03 21.68 24.26
CA SER A 349 25.30 21.80 24.97
C SER A 349 26.52 21.62 24.04
N PRO A 350 27.70 22.11 24.41
CA PRO A 350 28.93 21.83 23.68
C PRO A 350 29.17 20.33 23.56
N GLY A 351 29.34 19.83 22.32
CA GLY A 351 29.56 18.40 22.03
C GLY A 351 28.33 17.65 21.53
N VAL A 352 27.11 18.20 21.59
CA VAL A 352 25.88 17.54 21.15
C VAL A 352 25.98 17.02 19.70
N ALA A 353 26.66 17.76 18.81
CA ALA A 353 26.83 17.33 17.43
C ALA A 353 27.65 16.06 17.30
N ASP A 354 28.71 15.90 18.09
CA ASP A 354 29.55 14.71 18.06
C ASP A 354 28.80 13.50 18.70
N ASP A 355 28.00 13.73 19.75
CA ASP A 355 27.15 12.71 20.35
C ASP A 355 26.08 12.23 19.36
N VAL A 356 25.44 13.14 18.60
CA VAL A 356 24.45 12.82 17.57
C VAL A 356 25.10 12.09 16.38
N ILE A 357 26.29 12.51 15.94
CA ILE A 357 27.08 11.85 14.90
C ILE A 357 27.39 10.41 15.32
N ALA A 358 27.84 10.21 16.57
CA ALA A 358 28.14 8.89 17.11
C ALA A 358 26.87 8.02 17.22
N TYR A 359 25.78 8.58 17.72
CA TYR A 359 24.48 7.89 17.88
C TYR A 359 23.92 7.39 16.55
N TYR A 360 23.98 8.20 15.50
CA TYR A 360 23.51 7.83 14.17
C TYR A 360 24.57 7.14 13.30
N GLY A 361 25.71 6.79 13.84
CA GLY A 361 26.76 6.03 13.14
C GLY A 361 27.32 6.76 11.92
N ALA A 362 27.26 8.10 11.89
CA ALA A 362 27.75 8.87 10.76
C ALA A 362 29.30 8.96 10.78
N LYS A 363 29.94 8.67 9.65
CA LYS A 363 31.39 8.59 9.49
C LYS A 363 31.86 9.56 8.41
N GLU A 364 33.14 9.98 8.50
CA GLU A 364 33.71 10.90 7.50
C GLU A 364 33.79 10.25 6.10
N GLU A 365 34.08 8.94 6.03
CA GLU A 365 34.10 8.17 4.77
C GLU A 365 32.71 7.86 4.21
N GLY A 366 31.65 8.01 5.03
CA GLY A 366 30.29 7.64 4.68
C GLY A 366 30.02 6.12 4.72
N ASN A 367 28.75 5.75 4.65
CA ASN A 367 28.30 4.36 4.50
C ASN A 367 27.54 4.13 3.18
N PHE A 368 27.31 5.22 2.40
CA PHE A 368 26.68 5.18 1.10
C PHE A 368 27.20 6.33 0.22
N GLU A 369 27.90 6.02 -0.87
CA GLU A 369 28.43 6.97 -1.87
C GLU A 369 29.18 8.18 -1.28
N GLY A 370 29.99 7.96 -0.22
CA GLY A 370 30.76 9.00 0.46
C GLY A 370 29.94 9.90 1.40
N ARG A 371 28.68 9.59 1.63
CA ARG A 371 27.75 10.22 2.57
C ARG A 371 27.19 9.18 3.53
N ASN A 372 26.34 9.58 4.47
CA ASN A 372 25.76 8.66 5.43
C ASN A 372 24.23 8.60 5.32
N ILE A 373 23.73 7.38 5.24
CA ILE A 373 22.40 7.02 5.66
C ILE A 373 22.43 6.96 7.18
N LEU A 374 21.57 7.73 7.84
CA LEU A 374 21.49 7.73 9.29
C LEU A 374 20.74 6.48 9.77
N HIS A 375 21.31 5.79 10.74
CA HIS A 375 20.76 4.61 11.40
C HIS A 375 21.27 4.57 12.83
N VAL A 376 20.80 3.67 13.67
CA VAL A 376 21.27 3.53 15.05
C VAL A 376 22.01 2.19 15.19
N PRO A 377 23.34 2.16 15.04
CA PRO A 377 24.11 0.89 15.02
C PRO A 377 23.97 0.05 16.29
N GLY A 378 23.74 0.70 17.43
CA GLY A 378 23.53 0.03 18.72
C GLY A 378 22.11 -0.49 18.92
N GLY A 379 21.20 -0.28 17.97
CA GLY A 379 19.81 -0.72 18.06
C GLY A 379 19.13 -0.27 19.35
N ALA A 380 18.32 -1.14 19.92
CA ALA A 380 17.57 -0.89 21.17
C ALA A 380 18.44 -0.62 22.40
N GLU A 381 19.71 -1.06 22.39
CA GLU A 381 20.66 -0.89 23.49
C GLU A 381 21.34 0.51 23.46
N ALA A 382 21.22 1.25 22.35
CA ALA A 382 21.83 2.56 22.22
C ALA A 382 21.10 3.61 23.09
N ALA A 383 21.84 4.23 24.00
CA ALA A 383 21.31 5.36 24.78
C ALA A 383 21.24 6.61 23.90
N PRO A 384 20.04 7.19 23.69
CA PRO A 384 19.94 8.41 22.92
C PRO A 384 20.60 9.60 23.67
N PRO A 385 21.25 10.53 22.95
CA PRO A 385 21.71 11.80 23.54
C PRO A 385 20.55 12.53 24.24
N ALA A 386 20.83 13.19 25.35
CA ALA A 386 19.82 13.89 26.15
C ALA A 386 19.05 14.97 25.34
N GLU A 387 19.71 15.56 24.35
CA GLU A 387 19.18 16.65 23.50
C GLU A 387 18.82 16.17 22.10
N LEU A 388 18.55 14.85 21.91
CA LEU A 388 18.28 14.24 20.61
C LEU A 388 17.06 14.86 19.90
N ASP A 389 16.00 15.17 20.62
CA ASP A 389 14.79 15.74 20.03
C ASP A 389 15.02 17.16 19.50
N ASP A 390 15.79 17.98 20.20
CA ASP A 390 16.19 19.31 19.75
C ASP A 390 17.11 19.21 18.52
N ALA A 391 18.07 18.30 18.55
CA ALA A 391 18.96 18.02 17.43
C ALA A 391 18.17 17.55 16.19
N ARG A 392 17.23 16.63 16.34
CA ARG A 392 16.36 16.15 15.25
C ARG A 392 15.55 17.29 14.63
N ARG A 393 14.96 18.18 15.43
CA ARG A 393 14.21 19.36 14.93
C ARG A 393 15.12 20.31 14.16
N ALA A 394 16.31 20.57 14.63
CA ALA A 394 17.28 21.43 13.95
C ALA A 394 17.76 20.79 12.63
N MET A 395 18.11 19.50 12.64
CA MET A 395 18.48 18.75 11.44
C MET A 395 17.33 18.70 10.42
N TYR A 396 16.08 18.47 10.85
CA TYR A 396 14.92 18.53 9.96
C TYR A 396 14.78 19.91 9.32
N THR A 397 14.92 20.98 10.11
CA THR A 397 14.85 22.36 9.62
C THR A 397 15.97 22.65 8.61
N TYR A 398 17.19 22.16 8.87
CA TYR A 398 18.31 22.27 7.94
C TYR A 398 18.04 21.53 6.63
N ARG A 399 17.61 20.24 6.72
CA ARG A 399 17.30 19.40 5.58
C ARG A 399 16.16 19.97 4.72
N SER A 400 15.16 20.58 5.33
CA SER A 400 14.01 21.17 4.63
C SER A 400 14.37 22.32 3.68
N ARG A 401 15.61 22.83 3.73
CA ARG A 401 16.13 23.84 2.77
C ARG A 401 16.72 23.22 1.51
N ARG A 402 16.92 21.89 1.50
CA ARG A 402 17.38 21.15 0.31
C ARG A 402 16.26 21.10 -0.72
N VAL A 403 16.61 20.77 -1.96
CA VAL A 403 15.59 20.44 -2.98
C VAL A 403 14.88 19.17 -2.56
N TRP A 404 13.56 19.26 -2.43
CA TRP A 404 12.74 18.13 -2.03
C TRP A 404 12.65 17.08 -3.16
N PRO A 405 12.50 15.80 -2.83
CA PRO A 405 12.11 14.78 -3.79
C PRO A 405 10.80 15.15 -4.50
N GLY A 406 10.64 14.68 -5.73
CA GLY A 406 9.39 14.79 -6.44
C GLY A 406 8.23 14.23 -5.60
N LYS A 407 7.07 14.88 -5.67
CA LYS A 407 5.86 14.41 -5.00
C LYS A 407 4.87 13.91 -6.03
N ASP A 408 4.47 12.67 -5.90
CA ASP A 408 3.31 12.15 -6.61
C ASP A 408 2.06 12.57 -5.86
N ASP A 409 1.46 13.66 -6.34
CA ASP A 409 0.36 14.34 -5.66
C ASP A 409 -1.03 13.85 -6.06
N LYS A 410 -1.15 12.76 -6.83
CA LYS A 410 -2.43 12.06 -7.00
C LYS A 410 -2.88 11.41 -5.69
N ARG A 411 -4.18 11.24 -5.50
CA ARG A 411 -4.79 10.57 -4.35
C ARG A 411 -5.46 9.30 -4.85
N LEU A 412 -4.94 8.16 -4.44
CA LEU A 412 -5.53 6.86 -4.75
C LEU A 412 -6.52 6.47 -3.66
N CYS A 413 -7.68 5.95 -4.05
CA CYS A 413 -8.75 5.59 -3.12
C CYS A 413 -8.28 4.55 -2.10
N SER A 414 -7.71 3.45 -2.56
CA SER A 414 -7.21 2.35 -1.71
C SER A 414 -6.14 2.82 -0.71
N TRP A 415 -5.15 3.61 -1.15
CA TRP A 415 -4.07 4.03 -0.27
C TRP A 415 -4.53 5.06 0.77
N ASN A 416 -5.47 5.92 0.38
CA ASN A 416 -6.11 6.83 1.33
C ASN A 416 -6.94 6.07 2.37
N ALA A 417 -7.65 5.01 1.97
CA ALA A 417 -8.37 4.17 2.90
C ALA A 417 -7.44 3.49 3.92
N LEU A 418 -6.28 2.95 3.50
CA LEU A 418 -5.28 2.39 4.42
C LEU A 418 -4.82 3.42 5.45
N MET A 419 -4.51 4.66 5.01
CA MET A 419 -4.08 5.72 5.93
C MET A 419 -5.20 6.18 6.86
N VAL A 420 -6.44 6.25 6.39
CA VAL A 420 -7.62 6.54 7.24
C VAL A 420 -7.78 5.48 8.32
N GLY A 421 -7.64 4.19 7.99
CA GLY A 421 -7.68 3.10 8.96
C GLY A 421 -6.59 3.22 10.02
N ALA A 422 -5.34 3.45 9.62
CA ALA A 422 -4.20 3.62 10.52
C ALA A 422 -4.40 4.82 11.48
N LEU A 423 -4.86 5.95 10.96
CA LEU A 423 -5.15 7.15 11.75
C LEU A 423 -6.33 6.95 12.70
N ALA A 424 -7.37 6.21 12.29
CA ALA A 424 -8.53 5.92 13.13
C ALA A 424 -8.13 5.05 14.33
N GLU A 425 -7.39 3.96 14.10
CA GLU A 425 -6.91 3.08 15.17
C GLU A 425 -5.95 3.80 16.11
N ALA A 426 -4.98 4.55 15.57
CA ALA A 426 -4.05 5.32 16.38
C ALA A 426 -4.78 6.42 17.19
N GLY A 427 -5.73 7.14 16.58
CA GLY A 427 -6.51 8.17 17.25
C GLY A 427 -7.45 7.64 18.34
N ALA A 428 -7.84 6.35 18.23
CA ALA A 428 -8.63 5.67 19.26
C ALA A 428 -7.76 5.16 20.43
N ALA A 429 -6.51 4.74 20.15
CA ALA A 429 -5.61 4.13 21.13
C ALA A 429 -4.71 5.14 21.84
N LEU A 430 -4.31 6.23 21.14
CA LEU A 430 -3.39 7.24 21.64
C LEU A 430 -4.13 8.54 22.01
N PRO A 431 -3.66 9.31 23.00
CA PRO A 431 -4.30 10.56 23.40
C PRO A 431 -4.01 11.72 22.43
N CYS A 432 -4.26 11.48 21.13
CA CYS A 432 -4.01 12.45 20.07
C CYS A 432 -5.25 12.65 19.18
N ARG A 433 -5.97 13.75 19.43
CA ARG A 433 -7.19 14.10 18.69
C ARG A 433 -6.93 14.36 17.21
N ASP A 434 -5.74 14.88 16.87
CA ASP A 434 -5.39 15.25 15.49
C ASP A 434 -5.41 14.04 14.53
N TYR A 435 -5.07 12.84 15.03
CA TYR A 435 -5.14 11.62 14.23
C TYR A 435 -6.59 11.27 13.86
N LEU A 436 -7.49 11.33 14.84
CA LEU A 436 -8.90 11.04 14.60
C LEU A 436 -9.55 12.08 13.69
N ASP A 437 -9.25 13.37 13.90
CA ASP A 437 -9.76 14.45 13.06
C ASP A 437 -9.23 14.32 11.62
N ALA A 438 -7.99 13.86 11.43
CA ALA A 438 -7.44 13.58 10.11
C ALA A 438 -8.06 12.34 9.46
N ALA A 439 -8.34 11.28 10.22
CA ALA A 439 -9.05 10.11 9.73
C ALA A 439 -10.45 10.45 9.23
N VAL A 440 -11.20 11.24 10.02
CA VAL A 440 -12.53 11.75 9.63
C VAL A 440 -12.44 12.56 8.33
N ALA A 441 -11.50 13.51 8.26
CA ALA A 441 -11.33 14.34 7.06
C ALA A 441 -10.94 13.52 5.82
N GLY A 442 -10.11 12.50 5.98
CA GLY A 442 -9.72 11.58 4.91
C GLY A 442 -10.90 10.72 4.42
N ALA A 443 -11.71 10.20 5.35
CA ALA A 443 -12.93 9.46 5.02
C ALA A 443 -13.97 10.36 4.34
N GLU A 444 -14.15 11.59 4.81
CA GLU A 444 -15.03 12.57 4.16
C GLU A 444 -14.55 12.94 2.75
N PHE A 445 -13.23 13.03 2.53
CA PHE A 445 -12.66 13.23 1.21
C PHE A 445 -13.01 12.06 0.27
N ILE A 446 -12.77 10.80 0.69
CA ILE A 446 -13.14 9.62 -0.10
C ILE A 446 -14.64 9.66 -0.43
N TRP A 447 -15.47 9.91 0.55
CA TRP A 447 -16.93 9.85 0.42
C TRP A 447 -17.52 10.96 -0.46
N ARG A 448 -16.92 12.15 -0.46
CA ARG A 448 -17.36 13.32 -1.21
C ARG A 448 -16.75 13.40 -2.60
N ASP A 449 -15.42 13.12 -2.72
CA ASP A 449 -14.65 13.46 -3.92
C ASP A 449 -14.25 12.23 -4.75
N LEU A 450 -14.26 11.03 -4.17
CA LEU A 450 -13.92 9.78 -4.86
C LEU A 450 -15.14 8.86 -5.06
N ARG A 451 -16.33 9.44 -5.22
CA ARG A 451 -17.54 8.72 -5.62
C ARG A 451 -18.20 9.41 -6.83
N ASP A 452 -18.74 8.59 -7.71
CA ASP A 452 -19.57 9.09 -8.82
C ASP A 452 -21.02 9.37 -8.37
N GLU A 453 -21.83 9.85 -9.29
CA GLU A 453 -23.26 10.16 -9.06
C GLU A 453 -24.12 8.93 -8.70
N ASN A 454 -23.65 7.73 -9.00
CA ASN A 454 -24.31 6.46 -8.68
C ASN A 454 -23.80 5.84 -7.37
N GLY A 455 -22.90 6.54 -6.65
CA GLY A 455 -22.31 6.09 -5.41
C GLY A 455 -21.12 5.12 -5.56
N ARG A 456 -20.68 4.82 -6.78
CA ARG A 456 -19.53 3.97 -7.05
C ARG A 456 -18.24 4.70 -6.75
N LEU A 457 -17.26 3.98 -6.18
CA LEU A 457 -15.92 4.52 -5.94
C LEU A 457 -15.16 4.76 -7.24
N LEU A 458 -14.34 5.80 -7.22
CA LEU A 458 -13.40 6.17 -8.27
C LEU A 458 -11.96 5.94 -7.77
N ARG A 459 -11.05 5.52 -8.70
CA ARG A 459 -9.69 5.13 -8.39
C ARG A 459 -8.81 6.27 -7.92
N THR A 460 -8.83 7.38 -8.64
CA THR A 460 -7.82 8.45 -8.50
C THR A 460 -8.45 9.83 -8.52
N TYR A 461 -7.82 10.75 -7.77
CA TYR A 461 -8.19 12.17 -7.74
C TYR A 461 -6.94 13.03 -7.85
N LYS A 462 -6.98 13.99 -8.79
CA LYS A 462 -5.97 15.04 -8.95
C LYS A 462 -6.58 16.25 -9.65
N ASP A 463 -6.08 17.44 -9.33
CA ASP A 463 -6.48 18.71 -9.96
C ASP A 463 -8.03 18.91 -9.99
N SER A 464 -8.67 18.60 -8.85
CA SER A 464 -10.14 18.66 -8.68
C SER A 464 -10.93 17.74 -9.58
N ARG A 465 -10.31 16.68 -10.08
CA ARG A 465 -10.93 15.67 -10.94
C ARG A 465 -10.70 14.27 -10.38
N ALA A 466 -11.81 13.58 -10.06
CA ALA A 466 -11.78 12.14 -9.82
C ALA A 466 -12.12 11.40 -11.13
N HIS A 467 -11.47 10.28 -11.38
CA HIS A 467 -11.71 9.49 -12.59
C HIS A 467 -11.24 8.04 -12.41
N LEU A 468 -11.46 7.20 -13.42
CA LEU A 468 -11.31 5.77 -13.44
C LEU A 468 -12.21 5.06 -12.42
N ALA A 469 -12.90 4.01 -12.88
CA ALA A 469 -13.66 3.15 -11.99
C ALA A 469 -12.71 2.44 -11.01
N ALA A 470 -13.09 2.42 -9.75
CA ALA A 470 -12.31 1.78 -8.69
C ALA A 470 -12.28 0.26 -8.85
N TYR A 471 -11.23 -0.35 -8.30
CA TYR A 471 -10.99 -1.79 -8.30
C TYR A 471 -11.45 -2.42 -6.99
N LEU A 472 -11.44 -3.76 -6.92
CA LEU A 472 -11.79 -4.50 -5.71
C LEU A 472 -11.04 -4.00 -4.46
N GLU A 473 -9.73 -3.74 -4.58
CA GLU A 473 -8.90 -3.27 -3.45
C GLU A 473 -9.37 -1.93 -2.89
N ASP A 474 -9.87 -1.02 -3.75
CA ASP A 474 -10.38 0.27 -3.32
C ASP A 474 -11.62 0.09 -2.43
N TYR A 475 -12.56 -0.76 -2.84
CA TYR A 475 -13.75 -1.08 -2.05
C TYR A 475 -13.40 -1.81 -0.76
N ALA A 476 -12.54 -2.83 -0.82
CA ALA A 476 -12.17 -3.63 0.34
C ALA A 476 -11.49 -2.81 1.43
N TYR A 477 -10.52 -1.96 1.06
CA TYR A 477 -9.84 -1.11 2.04
C TYR A 477 -10.74 0.01 2.58
N VAL A 478 -11.67 0.54 1.77
CA VAL A 478 -12.66 1.50 2.26
C VAL A 478 -13.58 0.85 3.29
N VAL A 479 -14.02 -0.40 3.10
CA VAL A 479 -14.79 -1.14 4.11
C VAL A 479 -14.01 -1.27 5.41
N GLU A 480 -12.75 -1.74 5.37
CA GLU A 480 -11.92 -1.88 6.57
C GLU A 480 -11.69 -0.54 7.28
N ALA A 481 -11.38 0.52 6.52
CA ALA A 481 -11.12 1.86 7.05
C ALA A 481 -12.36 2.46 7.73
N LEU A 482 -13.53 2.33 7.10
CA LEU A 482 -14.77 2.86 7.64
C LEU A 482 -15.23 2.10 8.88
N LEU A 483 -15.00 0.77 8.95
CA LEU A 483 -15.23 -0.01 10.18
C LEU A 483 -14.29 0.43 11.31
N ALA A 484 -12.99 0.61 11.03
CA ALA A 484 -12.03 1.13 12.00
C ALA A 484 -12.45 2.54 12.50
N LEU A 485 -12.90 3.40 11.59
CA LEU A 485 -13.36 4.75 11.92
C LEU A 485 -14.66 4.73 12.73
N TYR A 486 -15.59 3.82 12.40
CA TYR A 486 -16.79 3.60 13.23
C TYR A 486 -16.42 3.17 14.65
N GLU A 487 -15.55 2.16 14.81
CA GLU A 487 -15.11 1.67 16.14
C GLU A 487 -14.33 2.74 16.93
N ALA A 488 -13.67 3.67 16.23
CA ALA A 488 -12.97 4.80 16.84
C ALA A 488 -13.90 5.93 17.30
N THR A 489 -15.00 6.19 16.56
CA THR A 489 -15.87 7.35 16.78
C THR A 489 -17.26 7.03 17.32
N PHE A 490 -17.75 5.82 17.09
CA PHE A 490 -19.15 5.39 17.25
C PHE A 490 -20.15 6.21 16.43
N ASP A 491 -19.69 6.94 15.41
CA ASP A 491 -20.55 7.63 14.46
C ASP A 491 -21.11 6.61 13.44
N VAL A 492 -22.41 6.31 13.58
CA VAL A 492 -23.11 5.27 12.81
C VAL A 492 -23.04 5.50 11.28
N ARG A 493 -22.85 6.75 10.84
CA ARG A 493 -22.70 7.05 9.41
C ARG A 493 -21.55 6.27 8.75
N TRP A 494 -20.46 6.00 9.50
CA TRP A 494 -19.32 5.25 8.99
C TRP A 494 -19.60 3.75 8.88
N PHE A 495 -20.38 3.21 9.81
CA PHE A 495 -20.88 1.84 9.70
C PHE A 495 -21.84 1.68 8.51
N ASP A 496 -22.79 2.60 8.36
CA ASP A 496 -23.73 2.58 7.22
C ASP A 496 -22.98 2.68 5.89
N ALA A 497 -21.97 3.56 5.81
CA ALA A 497 -21.12 3.71 4.63
C ALA A 497 -20.28 2.46 4.34
N ALA A 498 -19.73 1.81 5.38
CA ALA A 498 -18.99 0.55 5.24
C ALA A 498 -19.89 -0.55 4.67
N ARG A 499 -21.12 -0.66 5.18
CA ARG A 499 -22.12 -1.64 4.70
C ARG A 499 -22.51 -1.39 3.24
N GLU A 500 -22.87 -0.13 2.89
CA GLU A 500 -23.16 0.26 1.52
C GLU A 500 -22.02 -0.10 0.56
N THR A 501 -20.78 0.20 0.97
CA THR A 501 -19.59 -0.11 0.17
C THR A 501 -19.38 -1.62 0.01
N ALA A 502 -19.61 -2.42 1.07
CA ALA A 502 -19.49 -3.87 1.02
C ALA A 502 -20.56 -4.52 0.13
N ASP A 503 -21.80 -4.02 0.18
CA ASP A 503 -22.89 -4.51 -0.66
C ASP A 503 -22.59 -4.24 -2.15
N LEU A 504 -22.12 -3.02 -2.48
CA LEU A 504 -21.66 -2.68 -3.83
C LEU A 504 -20.44 -3.50 -4.26
N MET A 505 -19.51 -3.76 -3.36
CA MET A 505 -18.35 -4.62 -3.64
C MET A 505 -18.80 -6.04 -4.03
N ILE A 506 -19.72 -6.62 -3.31
CA ILE A 506 -20.29 -7.94 -3.62
C ILE A 506 -20.99 -7.91 -4.98
N GLU A 507 -21.84 -6.93 -5.23
CA GLU A 507 -22.57 -6.78 -6.49
C GLU A 507 -21.61 -6.69 -7.69
N LEU A 508 -20.57 -5.87 -7.61
CA LEU A 508 -19.72 -5.52 -8.74
C LEU A 508 -18.64 -6.56 -9.04
N PHE A 509 -18.11 -7.24 -8.02
CA PHE A 509 -16.87 -8.01 -8.15
C PHE A 509 -17.02 -9.50 -7.85
N ALA A 510 -18.08 -9.96 -7.18
CA ALA A 510 -18.17 -11.36 -6.75
C ALA A 510 -18.19 -12.35 -7.95
N ASP A 511 -17.48 -13.47 -7.77
CA ASP A 511 -17.61 -14.64 -8.63
C ASP A 511 -18.51 -15.69 -7.96
N ASP A 512 -19.78 -15.68 -8.33
CA ASP A 512 -20.80 -16.57 -7.77
C ASP A 512 -20.59 -18.04 -8.18
N GLU A 513 -19.85 -18.30 -9.25
CA GLU A 513 -19.61 -19.66 -9.74
C GLU A 513 -18.42 -20.34 -9.04
N ARG A 514 -17.32 -19.61 -8.84
CA ARG A 514 -16.04 -20.19 -8.38
C ARG A 514 -15.58 -19.68 -7.02
N GLY A 515 -16.26 -18.68 -6.47
CA GLY A 515 -15.90 -18.03 -5.22
C GLY A 515 -14.83 -16.94 -5.37
N GLY A 516 -14.68 -16.11 -4.33
CA GLY A 516 -13.82 -14.94 -4.34
C GLY A 516 -14.36 -13.81 -5.22
N PHE A 517 -13.47 -12.84 -5.52
CA PHE A 517 -13.83 -11.62 -6.21
C PHE A 517 -12.85 -11.35 -7.37
N PHE A 518 -13.38 -10.85 -8.49
CA PHE A 518 -12.56 -10.35 -9.58
C PHE A 518 -11.95 -8.98 -9.22
N THR A 519 -10.80 -8.66 -9.78
CA THR A 519 -10.13 -7.35 -9.57
C THR A 519 -10.92 -6.20 -10.16
N THR A 520 -11.60 -6.42 -11.31
CA THR A 520 -12.40 -5.41 -12.02
C THR A 520 -13.90 -5.70 -11.88
N ALA A 521 -14.72 -4.64 -11.89
CA ALA A 521 -16.17 -4.77 -11.91
C ALA A 521 -16.67 -5.53 -13.14
N HIS A 522 -17.89 -6.07 -13.07
CA HIS A 522 -18.46 -6.88 -14.16
C HIS A 522 -18.73 -6.07 -15.44
N ASP A 523 -18.87 -4.77 -15.32
CA ASP A 523 -19.11 -3.81 -16.41
C ASP A 523 -17.88 -2.93 -16.75
N HIS A 524 -16.70 -3.32 -16.25
CA HIS A 524 -15.43 -2.68 -16.60
C HIS A 524 -15.07 -2.94 -18.07
N GLU A 525 -14.13 -2.14 -18.64
CA GLU A 525 -13.62 -2.41 -19.98
C GLU A 525 -13.09 -3.84 -20.12
N GLU A 526 -13.31 -4.45 -21.28
CA GLU A 526 -12.83 -5.79 -21.56
C GLU A 526 -11.33 -5.78 -21.87
N LEU A 527 -10.54 -6.39 -20.98
CA LEU A 527 -9.11 -6.64 -21.16
C LEU A 527 -8.87 -8.06 -21.69
N VAL A 528 -7.60 -8.40 -21.94
CA VAL A 528 -7.19 -9.73 -22.43
C VAL A 528 -7.78 -10.87 -21.58
N VAL A 529 -7.83 -10.66 -20.25
CA VAL A 529 -8.44 -11.55 -19.25
C VAL A 529 -9.02 -10.75 -18.10
N ARG A 530 -10.10 -11.24 -17.48
CA ARG A 530 -10.59 -10.73 -16.19
C ARG A 530 -9.97 -11.56 -15.07
N ARG A 531 -9.23 -10.92 -14.17
CA ARG A 531 -8.40 -11.58 -13.15
C ARG A 531 -9.00 -11.50 -11.75
N LYS A 532 -8.49 -12.38 -10.88
CA LYS A 532 -8.56 -12.24 -9.43
C LYS A 532 -7.15 -11.94 -8.95
N ASP A 533 -6.98 -10.87 -8.17
CA ASP A 533 -5.76 -10.59 -7.45
C ASP A 533 -5.79 -11.36 -6.13
N LEU A 534 -4.76 -12.19 -5.90
CA LEU A 534 -4.78 -13.19 -4.84
C LEU A 534 -3.59 -13.09 -3.89
N ASP A 535 -2.52 -12.38 -4.25
CA ASP A 535 -1.27 -12.34 -3.50
C ASP A 535 -1.16 -11.04 -2.67
N ASP A 536 -0.87 -11.18 -1.38
CA ASP A 536 -0.64 -10.08 -0.43
C ASP A 536 0.80 -9.57 -0.53
N HIS A 537 1.13 -8.80 -1.56
CA HIS A 537 2.50 -8.30 -1.75
C HIS A 537 2.59 -7.01 -2.57
N PRO A 538 3.15 -5.93 -2.05
CA PRO A 538 3.50 -5.61 -0.65
C PRO A 538 2.30 -5.20 0.20
N ILE A 539 1.15 -4.97 -0.43
CA ILE A 539 -0.13 -4.63 0.21
C ILE A 539 -1.06 -5.84 0.19
N PRO A 540 -2.03 -5.93 1.09
CA PRO A 540 -3.05 -6.98 1.03
C PRO A 540 -3.73 -7.06 -0.33
N SER A 541 -4.03 -8.25 -0.83
CA SER A 541 -4.85 -8.38 -2.03
C SER A 541 -6.28 -7.90 -1.77
N GLY A 542 -6.96 -7.43 -2.82
CA GLY A 542 -8.36 -7.07 -2.71
C GLY A 542 -9.24 -8.22 -2.18
N ASN A 543 -8.90 -9.47 -2.52
CA ASN A 543 -9.61 -10.65 -2.01
C ASN A 543 -9.36 -10.88 -0.51
N SER A 544 -8.14 -10.74 -0.03
CA SER A 544 -7.79 -10.90 1.39
C SER A 544 -8.48 -9.84 2.26
N ALA A 545 -8.41 -8.58 1.85
CA ALA A 545 -9.04 -7.47 2.55
C ALA A 545 -10.58 -7.56 2.51
N ALA A 546 -11.17 -7.91 1.36
CA ALA A 546 -12.60 -8.14 1.25
C ALA A 546 -13.08 -9.22 2.23
N ALA A 547 -12.37 -10.35 2.30
CA ALA A 547 -12.74 -11.42 3.22
C ALA A 547 -12.69 -10.98 4.68
N PHE A 548 -11.64 -10.25 5.09
CA PHE A 548 -11.50 -9.79 6.48
C PHE A 548 -12.54 -8.72 6.82
N GLY A 549 -12.74 -7.72 5.97
CA GLY A 549 -13.76 -6.68 6.17
C GLY A 549 -15.19 -7.25 6.26
N LEU A 550 -15.52 -8.24 5.40
CA LEU A 550 -16.81 -8.91 5.41
C LEU A 550 -17.04 -9.73 6.70
N LEU A 551 -16.01 -10.39 7.25
CA LEU A 551 -16.14 -11.08 8.55
C LEU A 551 -16.41 -10.13 9.69
N ARG A 552 -15.77 -8.96 9.72
CA ARG A 552 -16.05 -7.92 10.73
C ARG A 552 -17.48 -7.39 10.61
N LEU A 553 -17.95 -7.17 9.37
CA LEU A 553 -19.37 -6.83 9.14
C LEU A 553 -20.32 -7.93 9.61
N ALA A 554 -20.02 -9.21 9.32
CA ALA A 554 -20.83 -10.32 9.81
C ALA A 554 -20.94 -10.33 11.33
N ALA A 555 -19.84 -10.08 12.04
CA ALA A 555 -19.83 -10.01 13.50
C ALA A 555 -20.61 -8.81 14.07
N LEU A 556 -20.69 -7.69 13.34
CA LEU A 556 -21.45 -6.50 13.76
C LEU A 556 -22.94 -6.58 13.41
N THR A 557 -23.31 -7.29 12.33
CA THR A 557 -24.67 -7.34 11.78
C THR A 557 -25.41 -8.66 12.08
N GLY A 558 -24.69 -9.77 12.22
CA GLY A 558 -25.26 -11.12 12.23
C GLY A 558 -25.66 -11.62 10.85
N GLU A 559 -25.29 -10.94 9.77
CA GLU A 559 -25.65 -11.33 8.42
C GLU A 559 -24.71 -12.41 7.87
N HIS A 560 -25.20 -13.62 7.73
CA HIS A 560 -24.43 -14.78 7.24
C HIS A 560 -23.93 -14.67 5.80
N GLU A 561 -24.49 -13.79 4.98
CA GLU A 561 -24.05 -13.61 3.60
C GLU A 561 -22.62 -13.11 3.55
N TYR A 562 -22.25 -12.16 4.42
CA TYR A 562 -20.88 -11.64 4.49
C TYR A 562 -19.87 -12.73 4.87
N GLU A 563 -20.19 -13.55 5.89
CA GLU A 563 -19.35 -14.68 6.28
C GLU A 563 -19.22 -15.71 5.14
N ARG A 564 -20.33 -16.03 4.47
CA ARG A 564 -20.34 -16.97 3.34
C ARG A 564 -19.42 -16.52 2.21
N ARG A 565 -19.40 -15.21 1.89
CA ARG A 565 -18.51 -14.62 0.87
C ARG A 565 -17.04 -14.71 1.29
N ALA A 566 -16.73 -14.39 2.53
CA ALA A 566 -15.37 -14.51 3.07
C ALA A 566 -14.85 -15.96 3.04
N VAL A 567 -15.67 -16.92 3.47
CA VAL A 567 -15.36 -18.36 3.41
C VAL A 567 -15.10 -18.83 1.98
N GLY A 568 -15.82 -18.26 0.98
CA GLY A 568 -15.57 -18.51 -0.44
C GLY A 568 -14.14 -18.14 -0.85
N VAL A 569 -13.60 -17.01 -0.37
CA VAL A 569 -12.21 -16.61 -0.61
C VAL A 569 -11.23 -17.57 0.08
N PHE A 570 -11.49 -17.95 1.33
CA PHE A 570 -10.61 -18.88 2.06
C PHE A 570 -10.51 -20.23 1.37
N ARG A 571 -11.64 -20.80 0.91
CA ARG A 571 -11.65 -22.07 0.17
C ARG A 571 -10.90 -21.98 -1.15
N LEU A 572 -10.89 -20.82 -1.79
CA LEU A 572 -10.12 -20.59 -3.02
C LEU A 572 -8.61 -20.67 -2.77
N LEU A 573 -8.13 -20.17 -1.62
CA LEU A 573 -6.72 -19.93 -1.36
C LEU A 573 -6.09 -20.81 -0.26
N GLN A 574 -6.86 -21.60 0.48
CA GLN A 574 -6.37 -22.35 1.65
C GLN A 574 -5.11 -23.18 1.38
N ARG A 575 -5.03 -23.85 0.23
CA ARG A 575 -3.85 -24.67 -0.14
C ARG A 575 -2.62 -23.81 -0.45
N ALA A 576 -2.82 -22.65 -1.05
CA ALA A 576 -1.76 -21.71 -1.35
C ALA A 576 -1.25 -21.05 -0.06
N ALA A 577 -2.14 -20.70 0.87
CA ALA A 577 -1.82 -20.06 2.13
C ALA A 577 -0.87 -20.89 3.02
N VAL A 578 -1.05 -22.22 3.04
CA VAL A 578 -0.13 -23.12 3.75
C VAL A 578 1.25 -23.20 3.11
N ARG A 579 1.32 -23.15 1.77
CA ARG A 579 2.59 -23.26 1.02
C ARG A 579 3.37 -21.97 0.97
N HIS A 580 2.67 -20.85 0.88
CA HIS A 580 3.21 -19.51 0.70
C HIS A 580 2.61 -18.52 1.72
N PRO A 581 2.80 -18.76 3.03
CA PRO A 581 2.11 -17.98 4.07
C PRO A 581 2.48 -16.50 4.06
N GLN A 582 3.71 -16.15 3.64
CA GLN A 582 4.13 -14.76 3.53
C GLN A 582 3.35 -14.01 2.44
N ALA A 583 3.08 -14.66 1.31
CA ALA A 583 2.34 -14.07 0.20
C ALA A 583 0.83 -14.03 0.42
N LEU A 584 0.31 -14.60 1.52
CA LEU A 584 -1.12 -14.66 1.86
C LEU A 584 -1.35 -14.34 3.35
N ALA A 585 -0.49 -13.49 3.91
CA ALA A 585 -0.49 -13.23 5.34
C ALA A 585 -1.74 -12.48 5.81
N HIS A 586 -2.27 -11.55 5.02
CA HIS A 586 -3.52 -10.85 5.35
C HIS A 586 -4.74 -11.77 5.25
N LEU A 587 -4.75 -12.66 4.25
CA LEU A 587 -5.75 -13.73 4.18
C LEU A 587 -5.74 -14.59 5.45
N LEU A 588 -4.53 -14.94 5.93
CA LEU A 588 -4.36 -15.73 7.15
C LEU A 588 -4.82 -14.96 8.39
N CYS A 589 -4.70 -13.62 8.45
CA CYS A 589 -5.32 -12.81 9.49
C CYS A 589 -6.85 -12.94 9.47
N GLY A 590 -7.46 -12.92 8.28
CA GLY A 590 -8.90 -13.19 8.12
C GLY A 590 -9.30 -14.61 8.54
N MET A 591 -8.50 -15.63 8.20
CA MET A 591 -8.74 -17.01 8.66
C MET A 591 -8.57 -17.14 10.17
N ASP A 592 -7.60 -16.45 10.78
CA ASP A 592 -7.40 -16.42 12.22
C ASP A 592 -8.62 -15.83 12.93
N PHE A 593 -9.16 -14.73 12.41
CA PHE A 593 -10.41 -14.16 12.90
C PHE A 593 -11.60 -15.14 12.75
N TYR A 594 -11.72 -15.82 11.61
CA TYR A 594 -12.80 -16.78 11.35
C TYR A 594 -12.80 -17.98 12.31
N PHE A 595 -11.61 -18.51 12.64
CA PHE A 595 -11.49 -19.65 13.54
C PHE A 595 -11.53 -19.26 15.02
N ALA A 596 -11.33 -17.99 15.33
CA ALA A 596 -11.33 -17.52 16.71
C ALA A 596 -12.72 -17.49 17.31
N SER A 597 -12.77 -17.52 18.64
CA SER A 597 -13.97 -17.16 19.40
C SER A 597 -14.08 -15.64 19.45
N VAL A 598 -14.60 -15.05 18.37
CA VAL A 598 -14.73 -13.59 18.24
C VAL A 598 -15.58 -13.03 19.38
N LYS A 599 -15.07 -11.99 20.04
CA LYS A 599 -15.82 -11.23 21.04
C LYS A 599 -16.46 -10.00 20.40
N GLU A 600 -17.76 -9.97 20.46
CA GLU A 600 -18.59 -8.87 19.99
C GLU A 600 -18.90 -7.97 21.18
N VAL A 601 -18.28 -6.79 21.24
CA VAL A 601 -18.41 -5.85 22.33
C VAL A 601 -19.39 -4.74 21.96
N ALA A 602 -20.49 -4.63 22.71
CA ALA A 602 -21.47 -3.56 22.57
C ALA A 602 -21.42 -2.63 23.78
N LEU A 603 -21.12 -1.36 23.55
CA LEU A 603 -21.12 -0.31 24.57
C LEU A 603 -22.38 0.55 24.44
N VAL A 604 -23.15 0.65 25.48
CA VAL A 604 -24.42 1.41 25.49
C VAL A 604 -24.33 2.56 26.47
N ALA A 605 -24.48 3.79 25.97
CA ALA A 605 -24.56 5.00 26.79
C ALA A 605 -26.01 5.37 27.14
N PRO A 606 -26.23 6.17 28.18
CA PRO A 606 -27.52 6.81 28.41
C PRO A 606 -27.99 7.67 27.23
N ALA A 607 -29.26 8.00 27.17
CA ALA A 607 -29.83 8.90 26.18
C ALA A 607 -29.07 10.24 26.19
N GLY A 608 -28.38 10.55 25.13
CA GLY A 608 -27.43 11.68 25.03
C GLY A 608 -26.04 11.27 24.56
N GLY A 609 -25.70 9.98 24.66
CA GLY A 609 -24.51 9.38 24.04
C GLY A 609 -23.19 9.55 24.81
N ASP A 610 -23.20 10.20 25.97
CA ASP A 610 -22.00 10.45 26.77
C ASP A 610 -21.64 9.28 27.68
N GLY A 611 -20.37 9.13 28.04
CA GLY A 611 -19.89 8.22 29.09
C GLY A 611 -19.28 6.90 28.62
N LEU A 612 -19.12 6.66 27.32
CA LEU A 612 -18.49 5.42 26.81
C LEU A 612 -16.96 5.43 26.89
N GLY A 613 -16.33 6.59 27.14
CA GLY A 613 -14.87 6.78 27.02
C GLY A 613 -14.05 5.77 27.82
N ASP A 614 -14.41 5.57 29.09
CA ASP A 614 -13.66 4.67 29.99
C ASP A 614 -13.80 3.21 29.56
N LEU A 615 -15.01 2.75 29.23
CA LEU A 615 -15.23 1.39 28.74
C LEU A 615 -14.57 1.16 27.36
N ALA A 616 -14.68 2.14 26.45
CA ALA A 616 -14.02 2.07 25.15
C ALA A 616 -12.49 2.04 25.27
N SER A 617 -11.92 2.80 26.20
CA SER A 617 -10.49 2.80 26.50
C SER A 617 -9.97 1.41 26.87
N VAL A 618 -10.72 0.64 27.65
CA VAL A 618 -10.37 -0.76 27.99
C VAL A 618 -10.23 -1.64 26.76
N VAL A 619 -11.13 -1.50 25.80
CA VAL A 619 -11.09 -2.29 24.56
C VAL A 619 -9.92 -1.86 23.69
N ARG A 620 -9.66 -0.55 23.59
CA ARG A 620 -8.67 0.08 22.69
C ARG A 620 -7.25 0.09 23.25
N SER A 621 -7.05 -0.19 24.55
CA SER A 621 -5.73 -0.13 25.22
C SER A 621 -4.77 -1.26 24.82
N GLY A 622 -5.23 -2.32 24.18
CA GLY A 622 -4.41 -3.46 23.76
C GLY A 622 -4.77 -3.94 22.37
N PHE A 623 -3.86 -4.64 21.74
CA PHE A 623 -4.12 -5.31 20.48
C PHE A 623 -5.08 -6.47 20.67
N ARG A 624 -6.24 -6.42 20.05
CA ARG A 624 -7.34 -7.40 20.19
C ARG A 624 -7.87 -7.82 18.82
N PRO A 625 -7.11 -8.65 18.07
CA PRO A 625 -7.43 -9.00 16.69
C PRO A 625 -8.77 -9.73 16.53
N HIS A 626 -9.29 -10.34 17.59
CA HIS A 626 -10.54 -11.13 17.60
C HIS A 626 -11.68 -10.41 18.32
N VAL A 627 -11.69 -9.07 18.27
CA VAL A 627 -12.75 -8.24 18.86
C VAL A 627 -13.35 -7.34 17.79
N VAL A 628 -14.67 -7.21 17.78
CA VAL A 628 -15.39 -6.12 17.11
C VAL A 628 -16.07 -5.25 18.17
N LEU A 629 -16.12 -3.95 17.92
CA LEU A 629 -16.58 -2.97 18.88
C LEU A 629 -17.72 -2.13 18.30
N ALA A 630 -18.89 -2.18 18.93
CA ALA A 630 -19.99 -1.27 18.64
C ALA A 630 -20.25 -0.36 19.84
N GLY A 631 -20.67 0.88 19.58
CA GLY A 631 -21.04 1.81 20.64
C GLY A 631 -22.12 2.80 20.19
N GLY A 632 -22.98 3.21 21.12
CA GLY A 632 -24.02 4.18 20.84
C GLY A 632 -24.95 4.44 22.04
N PRO A 633 -25.84 5.42 21.93
CA PRO A 633 -26.86 5.67 22.96
C PRO A 633 -27.88 4.55 23.02
N GLU A 634 -28.51 4.38 24.20
CA GLU A 634 -29.60 3.45 24.40
C GLU A 634 -30.73 3.67 23.37
N GLY A 635 -31.25 2.55 22.83
CA GLY A 635 -32.24 2.56 21.76
C GLY A 635 -31.66 2.63 20.36
N THR A 636 -30.33 2.63 20.21
CA THR A 636 -29.65 2.45 18.91
C THR A 636 -29.79 0.99 18.46
N ASP A 637 -30.16 0.78 17.19
CA ASP A 637 -30.38 -0.53 16.57
C ASP A 637 -29.39 -0.86 15.45
N ARG A 638 -28.43 0.05 15.20
CA ARG A 638 -27.37 -0.10 14.20
C ARG A 638 -25.99 0.29 14.74
N PRO A 639 -25.00 -0.59 14.63
CA PRO A 639 -25.07 -1.99 14.14
C PRO A 639 -26.06 -2.84 14.93
N GLU A 640 -26.51 -3.92 14.31
CA GLU A 640 -27.46 -4.85 14.92
C GLU A 640 -26.97 -5.41 16.26
N LEU A 641 -25.65 -5.41 16.47
CA LEU A 641 -25.04 -5.77 17.76
C LEU A 641 -25.51 -4.87 18.92
N LEU A 642 -25.99 -3.66 18.68
CA LEU A 642 -26.53 -2.77 19.70
C LEU A 642 -28.03 -2.99 20.00
N ARG A 643 -28.74 -3.73 19.14
CA ARG A 643 -30.19 -3.91 19.24
C ARG A 643 -30.60 -4.60 20.57
N ASP A 644 -31.65 -4.09 21.17
CA ASP A 644 -32.21 -4.60 22.44
C ASP A 644 -31.25 -4.59 23.65
N ARG A 645 -30.20 -3.72 23.59
CA ARG A 645 -29.28 -3.49 24.70
C ARG A 645 -29.52 -2.12 25.31
N GLY A 646 -29.46 -2.06 26.63
CA GLY A 646 -29.73 -0.84 27.41
C GLY A 646 -28.63 -0.54 28.41
N THR A 647 -28.78 0.57 29.10
CA THR A 647 -27.97 0.93 30.27
C THR A 647 -28.31 0.03 31.48
N VAL A 648 -27.42 -0.03 32.44
CA VAL A 648 -27.66 -0.73 33.72
C VAL A 648 -27.80 0.32 34.82
N ASP A 649 -28.96 0.38 35.45
CA ASP A 649 -29.28 1.37 36.47
C ASP A 649 -29.04 2.84 36.02
N GLY A 650 -29.13 3.11 34.74
CA GLY A 650 -28.88 4.41 34.12
C GLY A 650 -27.41 4.73 33.85
N GLU A 651 -26.50 3.81 34.18
CA GLU A 651 -25.07 3.94 33.91
C GLU A 651 -24.68 3.28 32.57
N PRO A 652 -23.62 3.76 31.89
CA PRO A 652 -23.08 3.10 30.68
C PRO A 652 -22.78 1.62 30.93
N ALA A 653 -23.09 0.77 29.93
CA ALA A 653 -22.92 -0.67 30.08
C ALA A 653 -22.18 -1.28 28.88
N ALA A 654 -21.34 -2.27 29.16
CA ALA A 654 -20.65 -3.08 28.18
C ALA A 654 -21.23 -4.51 28.17
N TYR A 655 -21.57 -4.98 26.99
CA TYR A 655 -21.99 -6.34 26.70
C TYR A 655 -20.88 -7.05 25.92
N VAL A 656 -20.36 -8.16 26.42
CA VAL A 656 -19.43 -9.02 25.74
C VAL A 656 -20.18 -10.25 25.26
N CYS A 657 -20.26 -10.42 23.95
CA CYS A 657 -21.07 -11.44 23.30
C CYS A 657 -20.20 -12.36 22.44
N GLN A 658 -20.74 -13.53 22.10
CA GLN A 658 -20.23 -14.45 21.09
C GLN A 658 -21.43 -14.96 20.29
N ASN A 659 -21.39 -14.81 18.98
CA ASN A 659 -22.54 -15.13 18.10
C ASN A 659 -23.83 -14.48 18.61
N PHE A 660 -23.78 -13.22 18.98
CA PHE A 660 -24.88 -12.41 19.57
C PHE A 660 -25.42 -12.90 20.91
N ALA A 661 -24.86 -13.99 21.49
CA ALA A 661 -25.18 -14.43 22.86
C ALA A 661 -24.29 -13.73 23.87
N CYS A 662 -24.87 -12.84 24.65
CA CYS A 662 -24.15 -11.96 25.57
C CYS A 662 -24.04 -12.52 27.00
N GLN A 663 -22.91 -12.26 27.61
CA GLN A 663 -22.76 -12.37 29.08
C GLN A 663 -23.57 -11.29 29.81
N ARG A 664 -23.66 -11.39 31.15
CA ARG A 664 -24.26 -10.32 31.94
C ARG A 664 -23.50 -9.01 31.69
N PRO A 665 -24.19 -7.88 31.40
CA PRO A 665 -23.54 -6.61 31.17
C PRO A 665 -22.77 -6.12 32.42
N VAL A 666 -21.68 -5.40 32.15
CA VAL A 666 -20.83 -4.79 33.18
C VAL A 666 -20.75 -3.28 32.97
N THR A 667 -20.61 -2.52 34.07
CA THR A 667 -20.52 -1.05 34.06
C THR A 667 -19.12 -0.56 34.41
N GLU A 668 -18.30 -1.42 35.03
CA GLU A 668 -16.96 -1.05 35.50
C GLU A 668 -15.88 -1.47 34.53
N PRO A 669 -14.87 -0.59 34.21
CA PRO A 669 -13.75 -0.89 33.34
C PRO A 669 -12.99 -2.17 33.70
N GLU A 670 -12.74 -2.42 34.97
CA GLU A 670 -12.01 -3.60 35.46
C GLU A 670 -12.79 -4.89 35.18
N ALA A 671 -14.13 -4.84 35.29
CA ALA A 671 -14.99 -5.99 35.01
C ALA A 671 -15.03 -6.29 33.51
N LEU A 672 -15.02 -5.24 32.66
CA LEU A 672 -14.91 -5.39 31.22
C LEU A 672 -13.55 -5.99 30.84
N ALA A 673 -12.47 -5.48 31.41
CA ALA A 673 -11.12 -6.02 31.17
C ALA A 673 -11.04 -7.51 31.55
N ALA A 674 -11.63 -7.92 32.67
CA ALA A 674 -11.70 -9.33 33.07
C ALA A 674 -12.49 -10.19 32.07
N SER A 675 -13.61 -9.68 31.54
CA SER A 675 -14.46 -10.38 30.56
C SER A 675 -13.75 -10.52 29.19
N LEU A 676 -12.93 -9.54 28.82
CA LEU A 676 -12.16 -9.60 27.58
C LEU A 676 -10.98 -10.59 27.64
N ASN A 677 -10.49 -10.91 28.83
CA ASN A 677 -9.36 -11.83 29.02
C ASN A 677 -9.78 -13.30 29.30
N GLN A 678 -11.07 -13.57 29.48
CA GLN A 678 -11.65 -14.91 29.59
C GLN A 678 -11.83 -15.56 28.22
#